data_a54c4d3b10b29acc3e1e14e4b4367d2f
#
_entry.id   a54c4d3b10b29acc3e1e14e4b4367d2f
#
_cell.length_a   1.000
_cell.length_b   1.000
_cell.length_c   1.000
_cell.angle_alpha   90.00
_cell.angle_beta   90.00
_cell.angle_gamma   90.00
#
_symmetry.space_group_name_H-M   'P 1'
#
loop_
_entity.id
_entity.type
_entity.pdbx_description
1 polymer ?
#
loop_
_entity_poly.entity_id
_entity_poly.type
_entity_poly.pdbx_seq_one_letter_code
_entity_poly.pdbx_strand_id
1 'polypeptide(L)'
;MPPALPVGNPLTISPAREMGPGFLRVVSPASLDAQEQARLAQLSQAVRPGTNQDLAHYIRQRWDAMRNHRNSNRNPLNQRLLRAQRMFEGEYDPSKLAEIRKFGGSEVYSRMVAVKCRGATSLLRDVYLGADRPWSIDPEPDPPVPLGVMRSITTVVSSEAAQLAHQGQPYSDDEARQRYVGLVHQAQQAARRTAMNQAEAASNKVDDILSAGNFYDALGEFLVDVALYPFAVLKGPVVRMVNKLVWQNGAATFQAVPQMFWERVDPFNFYWGPGDQNIEHAELIERKKLTRSDLNDVLGLPGYNEQAVRGALQDYSHGLRDWLDAPDTEAALNVGREAPQQNQSQLIDAIEYHGNVQGKVLLAEGFSSQQVPDPDRDYLVQSWVVGRYTIKTQLSPSPRQRHPYYVTSFEKVPGTIAGHGLPDILEDMQEVANATLRALVNNMSISSGPQVVINTELLDPTTNEDQLYPWKRWKVNSDPLGTDKAPITFFQPNSNAQELMQIYQAMSALGDDISAIPRYVTGESLSGGAGRTASGLSMLMGNAQKVLQTVAANIDTDVMRGVLDELYNMIMLTDQSGLLTGDEQIKVNGVVVALQKETEHQKQLQFLQITGNPIDMQIVGLVGRGRVLRALASGLGLPDDIVPDDDTLQQKQMKLENAPPPGAPPGGAPPPGGAPPGAAPAPAGSPPTNPMQPQGSPPSIPPASLSQVAPPVNTVQPRGP
;
A
#
# COMPACT_ATOMS: atom_id res chain seq x y z
N MET A 1 -0.35 66.96 -3.58
CA MET A 1 -1.51 66.55 -2.76
C MET A 1 -2.19 65.42 -3.51
N PRO A 2 -2.21 64.24 -2.99
CA PRO A 2 -3.00 63.14 -3.59
C PRO A 2 -4.50 63.45 -3.32
N PRO A 3 -5.40 63.09 -4.24
CA PRO A 3 -6.83 63.30 -4.02
C PRO A 3 -7.29 62.47 -2.83
N ALA A 4 -8.07 63.09 -1.98
CA ALA A 4 -8.69 62.46 -0.82
C ALA A 4 -9.55 61.29 -1.27
N LEU A 5 -9.33 60.14 -0.66
CA LEU A 5 -10.20 58.97 -0.80
C LEU A 5 -11.62 59.35 -0.34
N PRO A 6 -12.66 58.95 -1.07
CA PRO A 6 -14.03 59.25 -0.64
C PRO A 6 -14.30 58.54 0.68
N VAL A 7 -14.50 59.32 1.70
CA VAL A 7 -14.99 58.89 3.01
C VAL A 7 -16.45 58.50 2.83
N GLY A 8 -16.72 57.23 2.96
CA GLY A 8 -18.09 56.74 2.92
C GLY A 8 -18.23 55.46 2.09
N ASN A 9 -17.68 54.40 2.58
CA ASN A 9 -17.94 53.08 2.03
C ASN A 9 -19.35 52.62 2.44
N PRO A 10 -20.33 52.54 1.53
CA PRO A 10 -21.70 52.17 1.89
C PRO A 10 -21.83 50.75 2.40
N LEU A 11 -20.72 49.99 2.42
CA LEU A 11 -20.67 48.59 2.92
C LEU A 11 -20.13 48.47 4.35
N THR A 12 -19.65 49.54 4.96
CA THR A 12 -19.40 49.56 6.41
C THR A 12 -20.70 49.85 7.17
N ILE A 13 -21.71 49.10 6.87
CA ILE A 13 -22.81 48.92 7.79
C ILE A 13 -22.29 47.96 8.84
N SER A 14 -21.99 48.46 10.00
CA SER A 14 -21.96 47.71 11.23
C SER A 14 -23.27 47.89 11.98
N PRO A 15 -24.33 47.25 11.58
CA PRO A 15 -25.57 47.29 12.32
C PRO A 15 -25.66 46.19 13.35
N ALA A 16 -24.70 45.28 13.39
CA ALA A 16 -24.70 44.15 14.35
C ALA A 16 -24.46 44.59 15.81
N ARG A 17 -24.07 45.86 16.04
CA ARG A 17 -23.86 46.39 17.41
C ARG A 17 -25.09 47.04 18.02
N GLU A 18 -26.12 47.39 17.22
CA GLU A 18 -27.29 48.06 17.70
C GLU A 18 -28.54 47.18 17.87
N MET A 19 -28.51 45.94 17.36
CA MET A 19 -29.61 44.99 17.55
C MET A 19 -29.17 43.84 18.47
N GLY A 20 -29.90 43.65 19.54
CA GLY A 20 -29.68 42.57 20.50
C GLY A 20 -29.71 41.16 19.85
N PRO A 21 -29.15 40.17 20.51
CA PRO A 21 -29.10 38.81 19.97
C PRO A 21 -30.53 38.26 19.79
N GLY A 22 -30.87 37.91 18.55
CA GLY A 22 -32.16 37.29 18.23
C GLY A 22 -32.98 37.93 17.10
N PHE A 23 -32.56 39.04 16.51
CA PHE A 23 -33.27 39.63 15.38
C PHE A 23 -32.81 39.06 14.03
N LEU A 24 -33.68 38.28 13.38
CA LEU A 24 -33.52 37.85 11.99
C LEU A 24 -33.94 39.03 11.07
N ARG A 25 -33.00 39.57 10.33
CA ARG A 25 -33.29 40.52 9.28
C ARG A 25 -33.62 39.75 7.99
N VAL A 26 -34.84 39.87 7.52
CA VAL A 26 -35.25 39.39 6.21
C VAL A 26 -34.64 40.30 5.15
N VAL A 27 -33.64 39.78 4.43
CA VAL A 27 -32.98 40.47 3.31
C VAL A 27 -33.64 40.00 2.03
N SER A 28 -34.05 40.90 1.14
CA SER A 28 -34.63 40.47 -0.14
C SER A 28 -33.59 39.80 -1.04
N PRO A 29 -33.95 38.80 -1.84
CA PRO A 29 -33.02 38.15 -2.78
C PRO A 29 -32.29 39.15 -3.68
N ALA A 30 -32.99 40.18 -4.17
CA ALA A 30 -32.41 41.24 -5.00
C ALA A 30 -31.33 42.06 -4.28
N SER A 31 -31.42 42.25 -2.96
CA SER A 31 -30.39 42.97 -2.19
C SER A 31 -29.17 42.07 -1.88
N LEU A 32 -29.35 40.74 -1.78
CA LEU A 32 -28.25 39.78 -1.69
C LEU A 32 -27.49 39.70 -3.01
N ASP A 33 -28.20 39.65 -4.13
CA ASP A 33 -27.58 39.65 -5.46
C ASP A 33 -26.80 40.95 -5.72
N ALA A 34 -27.36 42.12 -5.31
CA ALA A 34 -26.67 43.39 -5.42
C ALA A 34 -25.42 43.48 -4.52
N GLN A 35 -25.46 42.92 -3.31
CA GLN A 35 -24.30 42.82 -2.42
C GLN A 35 -23.23 41.89 -2.97
N GLU A 36 -23.64 40.77 -3.52
CA GLU A 36 -22.71 39.83 -4.16
C GLU A 36 -22.08 40.44 -5.42
N GLN A 37 -22.85 41.13 -6.27
CA GLN A 37 -22.32 41.82 -7.42
C GLN A 37 -21.38 43.00 -7.03
N ALA A 38 -21.68 43.72 -5.96
CA ALA A 38 -20.79 44.76 -5.45
C ALA A 38 -19.50 44.18 -4.87
N ARG A 39 -19.59 43.05 -4.18
CA ARG A 39 -18.42 42.30 -3.69
C ARG A 39 -17.57 41.83 -4.85
N LEU A 40 -18.18 41.23 -5.88
CA LEU A 40 -17.49 40.78 -7.09
C LEU A 40 -16.82 41.91 -7.86
N ALA A 41 -17.50 43.08 -7.95
CA ALA A 41 -16.93 44.28 -8.57
C ALA A 41 -15.75 44.86 -7.78
N GLN A 42 -15.78 44.83 -6.45
CA GLN A 42 -14.63 45.18 -5.60
C GLN A 42 -13.46 44.21 -5.74
N LEU A 43 -13.75 42.94 -5.76
CA LEU A 43 -12.74 41.88 -6.00
C LEU A 43 -12.10 42.04 -7.39
N SER A 44 -12.88 42.38 -8.41
CA SER A 44 -12.34 42.58 -9.78
C SER A 44 -11.47 43.85 -9.90
N GLN A 45 -11.75 44.88 -9.09
CA GLN A 45 -10.95 46.13 -9.04
C GLN A 45 -9.66 45.99 -8.22
N ALA A 46 -9.61 45.03 -7.26
CA ALA A 46 -8.45 44.80 -6.41
C ALA A 46 -7.35 44.02 -7.11
N VAL A 47 -7.64 43.34 -8.23
CA VAL A 47 -6.64 42.61 -9.01
C VAL A 47 -5.87 43.60 -9.88
N ARG A 48 -4.58 43.75 -9.57
CA ARG A 48 -3.65 44.34 -10.52
C ARG A 48 -3.44 43.32 -11.64
N PRO A 49 -3.85 43.60 -12.90
CA PRO A 49 -3.56 42.69 -14.01
C PRO A 49 -2.05 42.71 -14.24
N GLY A 50 -1.40 41.67 -13.89
CA GLY A 50 0.05 41.50 -14.12
C GLY A 50 0.77 40.57 -13.18
N THR A 51 0.38 40.52 -11.92
CA THR A 51 1.12 39.73 -10.90
C THR A 51 0.85 38.24 -10.95
N ASN A 52 -0.39 37.81 -11.21
CA ASN A 52 -0.72 36.40 -11.30
C ASN A 52 -0.29 35.73 -12.61
N GLN A 53 0.07 36.48 -13.63
CA GLN A 53 0.49 35.93 -14.92
C GLN A 53 1.93 35.42 -14.91
N ASP A 54 2.78 36.01 -14.09
CA ASP A 54 4.20 35.69 -14.09
C ASP A 54 4.49 34.31 -13.50
N LEU A 55 3.87 33.93 -12.38
CA LEU A 55 4.04 32.62 -11.78
C LEU A 55 3.36 31.51 -12.62
N ALA A 56 2.17 31.75 -13.11
CA ALA A 56 1.49 30.78 -13.99
C ALA A 56 2.29 30.55 -15.28
N HIS A 57 2.87 31.59 -15.85
CA HIS A 57 3.72 31.50 -17.03
C HIS A 57 5.01 30.72 -16.73
N TYR A 58 5.68 31.02 -15.60
CA TYR A 58 6.85 30.28 -15.14
C TYR A 58 6.55 28.79 -15.00
N ILE A 59 5.46 28.42 -14.32
CA ILE A 59 5.08 27.02 -14.12
C ILE A 59 4.76 26.34 -15.47
N ARG A 60 4.15 27.04 -16.43
CA ARG A 60 3.91 26.50 -17.78
C ARG A 60 5.22 26.23 -18.54
N GLN A 61 6.19 27.12 -18.44
CA GLN A 61 7.53 26.87 -19.05
C GLN A 61 8.19 25.63 -18.43
N ARG A 62 8.05 25.44 -17.09
CA ARG A 62 8.55 24.23 -16.43
C ARG A 62 7.82 22.98 -16.90
N TRP A 63 6.50 23.06 -17.04
CA TRP A 63 5.70 21.98 -17.63
C TRP A 63 6.20 21.58 -19.02
N ASP A 64 6.40 22.55 -19.91
CA ASP A 64 6.86 22.27 -21.27
C ASP A 64 8.27 21.63 -21.27
N ALA A 65 9.16 22.09 -20.41
CA ALA A 65 10.49 21.51 -20.24
C ALA A 65 10.42 20.05 -19.74
N MET A 66 9.61 19.76 -18.72
CA MET A 66 9.42 18.43 -18.16
C MET A 66 8.76 17.48 -19.14
N ARG A 67 7.71 17.93 -19.83
CA ARG A 67 7.02 17.18 -20.89
C ARG A 67 7.99 16.79 -22.03
N ASN A 68 8.77 17.75 -22.50
CA ASN A 68 9.72 17.51 -23.58
C ASN A 68 10.85 16.58 -23.14
N HIS A 69 11.35 16.73 -21.91
CA HIS A 69 12.36 15.82 -21.34
C HIS A 69 11.84 14.40 -21.27
N ARG A 70 10.60 14.20 -20.78
CA ARG A 70 9.96 12.89 -20.68
C ARG A 70 9.81 12.18 -22.03
N ASN A 71 9.67 12.92 -23.13
CA ASN A 71 9.45 12.42 -24.46
C ASN A 71 10.69 12.40 -25.36
N SER A 72 11.82 13.02 -24.94
CA SER A 72 12.98 13.27 -25.81
C SER A 72 14.04 12.18 -25.83
N ASN A 73 13.99 11.20 -24.94
CA ASN A 73 14.98 10.14 -24.82
C ASN A 73 14.79 9.03 -25.86
N ARG A 74 15.83 8.21 -26.09
CA ARG A 74 15.79 7.04 -26.98
C ARG A 74 14.65 6.06 -26.60
N ASN A 75 14.28 5.99 -25.33
CA ASN A 75 13.17 5.20 -24.83
C ASN A 75 12.23 6.12 -24.05
N PRO A 76 11.30 6.82 -24.72
CA PRO A 76 10.45 7.80 -24.09
C PRO A 76 9.61 7.17 -22.98
N LEU A 77 9.62 7.78 -21.80
CA LEU A 77 8.98 7.22 -20.62
C LEU A 77 7.47 6.96 -20.83
N ASN A 78 6.79 7.83 -21.60
CA ASN A 78 5.38 7.62 -21.93
C ASN A 78 5.15 6.34 -22.74
N GLN A 79 6.05 6.01 -23.66
CA GLN A 79 5.95 4.76 -24.45
C GLN A 79 6.19 3.53 -23.56
N ARG A 80 7.14 3.62 -22.63
CA ARG A 80 7.36 2.53 -21.64
C ARG A 80 6.12 2.28 -20.79
N LEU A 81 5.50 3.34 -20.28
CA LEU A 81 4.26 3.24 -19.51
C LEU A 81 3.11 2.61 -20.31
N LEU A 82 2.87 3.09 -21.55
CA LEU A 82 1.85 2.55 -22.43
C LEU A 82 2.11 1.07 -22.77
N ARG A 83 3.36 0.73 -23.04
CA ARG A 83 3.76 -0.65 -23.32
C ARG A 83 3.53 -1.55 -22.12
N ALA A 84 3.93 -1.10 -20.92
CA ALA A 84 3.72 -1.84 -19.69
C ALA A 84 2.24 -2.13 -19.44
N GLN A 85 1.38 -1.13 -19.64
CA GLN A 85 -0.06 -1.30 -19.48
C GLN A 85 -0.65 -2.27 -20.52
N ARG A 86 -0.28 -2.14 -21.81
CA ARG A 86 -0.73 -3.06 -22.85
C ARG A 86 -0.29 -4.49 -22.60
N MET A 87 0.96 -4.69 -22.15
CA MET A 87 1.45 -6.01 -21.78
C MET A 87 0.64 -6.63 -20.63
N PHE A 88 0.24 -5.82 -19.64
CA PHE A 88 -0.59 -6.27 -18.54
C PHE A 88 -2.02 -6.59 -18.99
N GLU A 89 -2.60 -5.81 -19.88
CA GLU A 89 -3.93 -6.03 -20.45
C GLU A 89 -3.93 -7.17 -21.47
N GLY A 90 -2.77 -7.53 -22.02
CA GLY A 90 -2.63 -8.57 -23.05
C GLY A 90 -2.98 -8.06 -24.44
N GLU A 91 -2.57 -6.84 -24.75
CA GLU A 91 -2.85 -6.17 -26.01
C GLU A 91 -1.57 -5.89 -26.80
N TYR A 92 -1.65 -6.02 -28.11
CA TYR A 92 -0.57 -5.61 -29.00
C TYR A 92 -0.55 -4.10 -29.22
N ASP A 93 0.63 -3.56 -29.49
CA ASP A 93 0.71 -2.21 -30.02
C ASP A 93 -0.12 -2.08 -31.31
N PRO A 94 -0.84 -0.95 -31.52
CA PRO A 94 -1.73 -0.78 -32.67
C PRO A 94 -1.05 -0.99 -34.03
N SER A 95 0.20 -0.54 -34.15
CA SER A 95 1.02 -0.76 -35.32
C SER A 95 1.30 -2.24 -35.59
N LYS A 96 1.64 -2.98 -34.52
CA LYS A 96 1.90 -4.43 -34.60
C LYS A 96 0.63 -5.22 -34.86
N LEU A 97 -0.48 -4.82 -34.26
CA LEU A 97 -1.79 -5.43 -34.52
C LEU A 97 -2.23 -5.26 -35.95
N ALA A 98 -2.06 -4.06 -36.53
CA ALA A 98 -2.35 -3.79 -37.91
C ALA A 98 -1.48 -4.64 -38.87
N GLU A 99 -0.21 -4.84 -38.56
CA GLU A 99 0.69 -5.73 -39.30
C GLU A 99 0.21 -7.19 -39.25
N ILE A 100 -0.15 -7.68 -38.05
CA ILE A 100 -0.67 -9.06 -37.88
C ILE A 100 -1.95 -9.26 -38.71
N ARG A 101 -2.88 -8.34 -38.63
CA ARG A 101 -4.14 -8.37 -39.38
C ARG A 101 -3.94 -8.34 -40.89
N LYS A 102 -2.95 -7.58 -41.38
CA LYS A 102 -2.62 -7.51 -42.81
C LYS A 102 -2.23 -8.86 -43.36
N PHE A 103 -1.58 -9.71 -42.59
CA PHE A 103 -1.18 -11.06 -43.02
C PHE A 103 -2.20 -12.15 -42.63
N GLY A 104 -3.35 -11.79 -42.04
CA GLY A 104 -4.37 -12.74 -41.61
C GLY A 104 -3.90 -13.69 -40.52
N GLY A 105 -2.90 -13.26 -39.73
CA GLY A 105 -2.30 -14.06 -38.63
C GLY A 105 -3.15 -14.07 -37.37
N SER A 106 -2.86 -15.03 -36.48
CA SER A 106 -3.50 -15.15 -35.20
C SER A 106 -3.18 -13.97 -34.30
N GLU A 107 -4.18 -13.44 -33.59
CA GLU A 107 -4.06 -12.34 -32.62
C GLU A 107 -3.84 -12.85 -31.18
N VAL A 108 -3.54 -14.12 -30.98
CA VAL A 108 -3.32 -14.72 -29.65
C VAL A 108 -2.18 -14.00 -28.93
N TYR A 109 -2.42 -13.64 -27.66
CA TYR A 109 -1.45 -12.99 -26.78
C TYR A 109 -1.15 -13.84 -25.54
N SER A 110 0.13 -14.02 -25.22
CA SER A 110 0.57 -14.63 -23.98
C SER A 110 0.51 -13.61 -22.86
N ARG A 111 -0.23 -13.89 -21.78
CA ARG A 111 -0.34 -12.98 -20.62
C ARG A 111 0.71 -13.27 -19.54
N MET A 112 1.92 -13.67 -19.95
CA MET A 112 2.98 -14.05 -19.02
C MET A 112 3.34 -12.91 -18.08
N VAL A 113 3.56 -11.70 -18.58
CA VAL A 113 3.87 -10.50 -17.79
C VAL A 113 2.75 -10.18 -16.79
N ALA A 114 1.48 -10.24 -17.23
CA ALA A 114 0.35 -9.98 -16.35
C ALA A 114 0.29 -10.94 -15.15
N VAL A 115 0.58 -12.22 -15.38
CA VAL A 115 0.64 -13.24 -14.32
C VAL A 115 1.77 -12.91 -13.33
N LYS A 116 2.95 -12.51 -13.84
CA LYS A 116 4.08 -12.12 -12.99
C LYS A 116 3.82 -10.87 -12.16
N CYS A 117 3.24 -9.83 -12.77
CA CYS A 117 2.85 -8.61 -12.03
C CYS A 117 1.85 -8.93 -10.91
N ARG A 118 0.83 -9.76 -11.17
CA ARG A 118 -0.13 -10.16 -10.13
C ARG A 118 0.52 -10.97 -9.02
N GLY A 119 1.43 -11.88 -9.35
CA GLY A 119 2.18 -12.65 -8.37
C GLY A 119 3.05 -11.76 -7.48
N ALA A 120 3.81 -10.83 -8.07
CA ALA A 120 4.62 -9.87 -7.33
C ALA A 120 3.76 -8.99 -6.42
N THR A 121 2.67 -8.43 -6.95
CA THR A 121 1.75 -7.59 -6.19
C THR A 121 1.12 -8.34 -5.02
N SER A 122 0.72 -9.61 -5.22
CA SER A 122 0.17 -10.42 -4.12
C SER A 122 1.18 -10.60 -3.00
N LEU A 123 2.42 -10.98 -3.33
CA LEU A 123 3.48 -11.15 -2.33
C LEU A 123 3.82 -9.85 -1.60
N LEU A 124 3.86 -8.71 -2.31
CA LEU A 124 4.08 -7.41 -1.68
C LEU A 124 2.92 -7.00 -0.78
N ARG A 125 1.67 -7.29 -1.18
CA ARG A 125 0.49 -7.05 -0.34
C ARG A 125 0.50 -7.90 0.93
N ASP A 126 0.91 -9.13 0.85
CA ASP A 126 1.06 -10.00 2.03
C ASP A 126 2.07 -9.42 3.04
N VAL A 127 3.12 -8.74 2.55
CA VAL A 127 4.13 -8.09 3.40
C VAL A 127 3.60 -6.79 4.04
N TYR A 128 2.94 -5.92 3.27
CA TYR A 128 2.59 -4.56 3.72
C TYR A 128 1.15 -4.40 4.21
N LEU A 129 0.23 -5.25 3.75
CA LEU A 129 -1.20 -5.18 4.06
C LEU A 129 -1.68 -6.44 4.81
N GLY A 130 -0.75 -7.22 5.34
CA GLY A 130 -1.06 -8.35 6.23
C GLY A 130 -1.68 -7.88 7.56
N ALA A 131 -2.01 -8.85 8.43
CA ALA A 131 -2.66 -8.57 9.72
C ALA A 131 -1.81 -7.70 10.67
N ASP A 132 -0.50 -7.72 10.49
CA ASP A 132 0.43 -7.01 11.35
C ASP A 132 1.01 -5.76 10.65
N ARG A 133 1.25 -4.73 11.44
CA ARG A 133 1.84 -3.48 10.96
C ARG A 133 3.26 -3.71 10.44
N PRO A 134 3.62 -3.24 9.24
CA PRO A 134 4.99 -3.35 8.71
C PRO A 134 5.97 -2.35 9.33
N TRP A 135 5.59 -1.68 10.40
CA TRP A 135 6.37 -0.66 11.08
C TRP A 135 6.08 -0.65 12.59
N SER A 136 7.02 -0.13 13.37
CA SER A 136 6.87 0.08 14.82
C SER A 136 7.50 1.41 15.22
N ILE A 137 7.02 1.97 16.32
CA ILE A 137 7.68 3.06 17.02
C ILE A 137 8.33 2.44 18.26
N ASP A 138 9.65 2.44 18.26
CA ASP A 138 10.39 1.88 19.36
C ASP A 138 10.80 3.02 20.32
N PRO A 139 10.66 2.83 21.63
CA PRO A 139 11.13 3.78 22.63
C PRO A 139 12.66 3.85 22.62
N GLU A 140 13.20 4.94 23.12
CA GLU A 140 14.64 5.01 23.39
C GLU A 140 15.08 3.84 24.30
N PRO A 141 16.18 3.13 23.96
CA PRO A 141 16.64 1.95 24.71
C PRO A 141 16.93 2.23 26.19
N ASP A 142 17.44 3.43 26.49
CA ASP A 142 17.77 3.88 27.84
C ASP A 142 17.15 5.26 28.13
N PRO A 143 15.82 5.31 28.38
CA PRO A 143 15.17 6.58 28.66
C PRO A 143 15.72 7.21 29.93
N PRO A 144 16.03 8.52 29.92
CA PRO A 144 16.58 9.22 31.09
C PRO A 144 15.55 9.23 32.20
N VAL A 145 16.02 8.88 33.43
CA VAL A 145 15.16 8.97 34.64
C VAL A 145 14.90 10.45 34.91
N PRO A 146 13.64 10.88 35.04
CA PRO A 146 13.32 12.28 35.34
C PRO A 146 14.05 12.80 36.56
N LEU A 147 14.61 14.02 36.47
CA LEU A 147 15.36 14.64 37.56
C LEU A 147 14.58 14.74 38.89
N GLY A 148 13.26 14.85 38.83
CA GLY A 148 12.38 14.80 40.01
C GLY A 148 12.43 13.45 40.71
N VAL A 149 12.44 12.33 39.99
CA VAL A 149 12.56 10.98 40.51
C VAL A 149 13.95 10.76 41.12
N MET A 150 15.01 11.23 40.47
CA MET A 150 16.36 11.14 41.00
C MET A 150 16.52 11.90 42.34
N ARG A 151 15.90 13.10 42.44
CA ARG A 151 15.86 13.85 43.70
C ARG A 151 15.04 13.13 44.80
N SER A 152 13.91 12.55 44.45
CA SER A 152 13.11 11.77 45.39
C SER A 152 13.86 10.54 45.92
N ILE A 153 14.59 9.82 45.05
CA ILE A 153 15.45 8.70 45.44
C ILE A 153 16.51 9.15 46.45
N THR A 154 17.20 10.28 46.17
CA THR A 154 18.20 10.85 47.10
C THR A 154 17.57 11.22 48.44
N THR A 155 16.36 11.81 48.42
CA THR A 155 15.64 12.16 49.65
C THR A 155 15.23 10.92 50.44
N VAL A 156 14.75 9.86 49.77
CA VAL A 156 14.36 8.60 50.42
C VAL A 156 15.57 7.95 51.10
N VAL A 157 16.70 7.81 50.38
CA VAL A 157 17.92 7.21 50.98
C VAL A 157 18.45 8.04 52.14
N SER A 158 18.44 9.38 52.02
CA SER A 158 18.87 10.24 53.13
C SER A 158 17.95 10.18 54.34
N SER A 159 16.61 10.05 54.15
CA SER A 159 15.64 9.90 55.23
C SER A 159 15.74 8.52 55.88
N GLU A 160 15.95 7.44 55.15
CA GLU A 160 16.20 6.11 55.66
C GLU A 160 17.48 6.09 56.50
N ALA A 161 18.56 6.72 56.04
CA ALA A 161 19.81 6.85 56.76
C ALA A 161 19.64 7.62 58.08
N ALA A 162 18.88 8.72 58.07
CA ALA A 162 18.58 9.50 59.28
C ALA A 162 17.74 8.72 60.29
N GLN A 163 16.75 7.94 59.83
CA GLN A 163 15.92 7.11 60.74
C GLN A 163 16.73 5.99 61.39
N LEU A 164 17.61 5.32 60.65
CA LEU A 164 18.47 4.26 61.23
C LEU A 164 19.50 4.83 62.21
N ALA A 165 20.05 6.03 61.94
CA ALA A 165 20.92 6.74 62.87
C ALA A 165 20.20 7.11 64.16
N HIS A 166 18.92 7.53 64.10
CA HIS A 166 18.10 7.77 65.27
C HIS A 166 17.80 6.50 66.09
N GLN A 167 17.78 5.34 65.45
CA GLN A 167 17.59 4.02 66.15
C GLN A 167 18.91 3.44 66.65
N GLY A 168 20.02 4.17 66.52
CA GLY A 168 21.34 3.72 67.02
C GLY A 168 21.97 2.60 66.17
N GLN A 169 21.47 2.34 64.94
CA GLN A 169 22.06 1.39 64.03
C GLN A 169 23.00 2.12 63.05
N PRO A 170 24.30 1.70 62.98
CA PRO A 170 25.20 2.30 61.99
C PRO A 170 24.77 1.96 60.57
N TYR A 171 24.44 2.95 59.78
CA TYR A 171 24.15 2.80 58.36
C TYR A 171 25.48 2.97 57.58
N SER A 172 25.92 1.88 56.98
CA SER A 172 27.17 1.89 56.23
C SER A 172 27.01 2.66 54.89
N ASP A 173 28.05 3.41 54.50
CA ASP A 173 28.08 4.09 53.19
C ASP A 173 27.90 3.13 52.01
N ASP A 174 28.32 1.88 52.17
CA ASP A 174 28.15 0.84 51.14
C ASP A 174 26.70 0.36 51.02
N GLU A 175 26.01 0.23 52.15
CA GLU A 175 24.55 -0.09 52.16
C GLU A 175 23.72 1.04 51.55
N ALA A 176 24.08 2.30 51.86
CA ALA A 176 23.45 3.47 51.23
C ALA A 176 23.65 3.49 49.72
N ARG A 177 24.85 3.19 49.25
CA ARG A 177 25.14 3.09 47.80
C ARG A 177 24.39 1.97 47.14
N GLN A 178 24.37 0.77 47.73
CA GLN A 178 23.61 -0.37 47.20
C GLN A 178 22.11 -0.06 47.12
N ARG A 179 21.56 0.56 48.15
CA ARG A 179 20.16 0.99 48.16
C ARG A 179 19.84 2.02 47.10
N TYR A 180 20.72 3.03 46.96
CA TYR A 180 20.61 4.04 45.91
C TYR A 180 20.66 3.41 44.49
N VAL A 181 21.63 2.54 44.21
CA VAL A 181 21.76 1.83 42.96
C VAL A 181 20.52 0.95 42.70
N GLY A 182 20.01 0.26 43.69
CA GLY A 182 18.79 -0.53 43.60
C GLY A 182 17.55 0.31 43.23
N LEU A 183 17.37 1.46 43.86
CA LEU A 183 16.27 2.37 43.59
C LEU A 183 16.40 3.04 42.20
N VAL A 184 17.61 3.40 41.80
CA VAL A 184 17.89 3.92 40.45
C VAL A 184 17.57 2.87 39.39
N HIS A 185 17.97 1.62 39.61
CA HIS A 185 17.66 0.52 38.69
C HIS A 185 16.14 0.25 38.57
N GLN A 186 15.40 0.32 39.70
CA GLN A 186 13.94 0.23 39.69
C GLN A 186 13.30 1.42 38.92
N ALA A 187 13.82 2.63 39.15
CA ALA A 187 13.36 3.82 38.43
C ALA A 187 13.63 3.73 36.94
N GLN A 188 14.79 3.21 36.50
CA GLN A 188 15.11 2.96 35.11
C GLN A 188 14.16 1.92 34.49
N GLN A 189 13.87 0.82 35.19
CA GLN A 189 12.90 -0.16 34.73
C GLN A 189 11.49 0.42 34.62
N ALA A 190 11.07 1.26 35.55
CA ALA A 190 9.79 1.96 35.49
C ALA A 190 9.76 2.95 34.28
N ALA A 191 10.84 3.71 34.08
CA ALA A 191 10.97 4.63 32.95
C ALA A 191 10.89 3.86 31.60
N ARG A 192 11.58 2.73 31.50
CA ARG A 192 11.50 1.87 30.28
C ARG A 192 10.07 1.35 30.04
N ARG A 193 9.36 0.89 31.07
CA ARG A 193 7.95 0.45 30.93
C ARG A 193 7.06 1.60 30.48
N THR A 194 7.22 2.78 31.06
CA THR A 194 6.45 3.98 30.67
C THR A 194 6.73 4.35 29.23
N ALA A 195 8.00 4.36 28.81
CA ALA A 195 8.38 4.64 27.43
C ALA A 195 7.83 3.60 26.44
N MET A 196 7.81 2.31 26.80
CA MET A 196 7.18 1.27 25.99
C MET A 196 5.67 1.49 25.82
N ASN A 197 4.95 1.79 26.90
CA ASN A 197 3.51 2.05 26.83
C ASN A 197 3.20 3.32 26.02
N GLN A 198 4.04 4.34 26.12
CA GLN A 198 3.91 5.57 25.32
C GLN A 198 4.15 5.29 23.84
N ALA A 199 5.19 4.53 23.50
CA ALA A 199 5.49 4.16 22.12
C ALA A 199 4.38 3.29 21.51
N GLU A 200 3.77 2.39 22.26
CA GLU A 200 2.62 1.60 21.83
C GLU A 200 1.37 2.49 21.60
N ALA A 201 1.07 3.41 22.53
CA ALA A 201 -0.02 4.36 22.37
C ALA A 201 0.21 5.29 21.15
N ALA A 202 1.46 5.72 20.94
CA ALA A 202 1.85 6.51 19.76
C ALA A 202 1.67 5.71 18.46
N SER A 203 2.08 4.44 18.46
CA SER A 203 1.89 3.54 17.30
C SER A 203 0.41 3.37 16.99
N ASN A 204 -0.44 3.17 17.97
CA ASN A 204 -1.89 3.06 17.79
C ASN A 204 -2.47 4.36 17.19
N LYS A 205 -2.06 5.51 17.70
CA LYS A 205 -2.51 6.81 17.20
C LYS A 205 -2.08 7.06 15.74
N VAL A 206 -0.84 6.73 15.39
CA VAL A 206 -0.33 6.85 14.02
C VAL A 206 -1.15 5.95 13.09
N ASP A 207 -1.44 4.72 13.52
CA ASP A 207 -2.24 3.77 12.73
C ASP A 207 -3.69 4.23 12.52
N ASP A 208 -4.31 4.80 13.54
CA ASP A 208 -5.64 5.40 13.42
C ASP A 208 -5.66 6.53 12.38
N ILE A 209 -4.62 7.36 12.35
CA ILE A 209 -4.51 8.45 11.37
C ILE A 209 -4.28 7.91 9.95
N LEU A 210 -3.40 6.90 9.79
CA LEU A 210 -3.14 6.25 8.51
C LEU A 210 -4.41 5.56 7.97
N SER A 211 -5.11 4.82 8.81
CA SER A 211 -6.35 4.13 8.46
C SER A 211 -7.47 5.11 8.10
N ALA A 212 -7.66 6.16 8.92
CA ALA A 212 -8.63 7.20 8.63
C ALA A 212 -8.30 8.01 7.36
N GLY A 213 -7.01 8.12 7.02
CA GLY A 213 -6.48 8.86 5.88
C GLY A 213 -6.40 8.07 4.57
N ASN A 214 -6.97 6.88 4.48
CA ASN A 214 -6.96 6.02 3.28
C ASN A 214 -5.55 5.57 2.85
N PHE A 215 -4.60 5.50 3.79
CA PHE A 215 -3.21 5.14 3.47
C PHE A 215 -3.08 3.71 2.95
N TYR A 216 -3.72 2.74 3.60
CA TYR A 216 -3.59 1.33 3.25
C TYR A 216 -4.22 0.99 1.89
N ASP A 217 -5.34 1.63 1.52
CA ASP A 217 -5.93 1.47 0.19
C ASP A 217 -5.02 2.09 -0.88
N ALA A 218 -4.53 3.32 -0.65
CA ALA A 218 -3.59 3.97 -1.55
C ALA A 218 -2.28 3.19 -1.70
N LEU A 219 -1.77 2.60 -0.60
CA LEU A 219 -0.62 1.71 -0.62
C LEU A 219 -0.90 0.45 -1.45
N GLY A 220 -2.09 -0.16 -1.30
CA GLY A 220 -2.49 -1.33 -2.07
C GLY A 220 -2.51 -1.08 -3.58
N GLU A 221 -2.97 0.10 -4.03
CA GLU A 221 -2.92 0.51 -5.43
C GLU A 221 -1.48 0.82 -5.88
N PHE A 222 -0.72 1.51 -5.03
CA PHE A 222 0.69 1.81 -5.26
C PHE A 222 1.54 0.56 -5.49
N LEU A 223 1.31 -0.52 -4.72
CA LEU A 223 2.03 -1.80 -4.88
C LEU A 223 1.78 -2.45 -6.25
N VAL A 224 0.61 -2.24 -6.85
CA VAL A 224 0.35 -2.65 -8.25
C VAL A 224 1.25 -1.89 -9.21
N ASP A 225 1.34 -0.57 -9.02
CA ASP A 225 2.16 0.30 -9.87
C ASP A 225 3.65 -0.02 -9.77
N VAL A 226 4.15 -0.36 -8.58
CA VAL A 226 5.56 -0.77 -8.37
C VAL A 226 5.91 -2.00 -9.24
N ALA A 227 5.01 -2.97 -9.32
CA ALA A 227 5.23 -4.16 -10.15
C ALA A 227 5.07 -3.88 -11.65
N LEU A 228 4.15 -2.97 -12.00
CA LEU A 228 3.72 -2.75 -13.38
C LEU A 228 4.54 -1.68 -14.10
N TYR A 229 4.79 -0.55 -13.45
CA TYR A 229 5.39 0.62 -14.10
C TYR A 229 6.87 0.80 -13.75
N PRO A 230 7.63 1.57 -14.55
CA PRO A 230 9.02 1.90 -14.26
C PRO A 230 9.22 2.66 -12.95
N PHE A 231 8.16 3.27 -12.43
CA PHE A 231 8.11 3.94 -11.14
C PHE A 231 6.68 3.99 -10.65
N ALA A 232 6.51 4.06 -9.35
CA ALA A 232 5.22 4.24 -8.68
C ALA A 232 5.29 5.44 -7.74
N VAL A 233 4.18 6.14 -7.56
CA VAL A 233 4.10 7.39 -6.81
C VAL A 233 2.99 7.32 -5.76
N LEU A 234 3.35 7.56 -4.51
CA LEU A 234 2.43 7.76 -3.40
C LEU A 234 2.50 9.23 -2.95
N LYS A 235 1.36 9.86 -2.75
CA LYS A 235 1.25 11.24 -2.28
C LYS A 235 0.62 11.29 -0.90
N GLY A 236 1.19 12.08 -0.02
CA GLY A 236 0.66 12.36 1.33
C GLY A 236 1.75 12.57 2.38
N PRO A 237 1.38 13.07 3.54
CA PRO A 237 0.04 13.49 3.94
C PRO A 237 -0.44 14.78 3.27
N VAL A 238 -1.68 14.79 2.79
CA VAL A 238 -2.35 15.98 2.27
C VAL A 238 -3.52 16.31 3.18
N VAL A 239 -3.55 17.51 3.72
CA VAL A 239 -4.64 17.92 4.62
C VAL A 239 -5.86 18.32 3.79
N ARG A 240 -6.99 17.68 4.05
CA ARG A 240 -8.31 18.01 3.46
C ARG A 240 -9.32 18.28 4.56
N MET A 241 -10.27 19.15 4.29
CA MET A 241 -11.40 19.40 5.18
C MET A 241 -12.49 18.36 4.93
N VAL A 242 -12.84 17.61 5.96
CA VAL A 242 -13.88 16.56 5.89
C VAL A 242 -15.02 16.93 6.82
N ASN A 243 -16.23 16.87 6.31
CA ASN A 243 -17.43 17.09 7.12
C ASN A 243 -17.71 15.85 7.97
N LYS A 244 -17.38 15.92 9.27
CA LYS A 244 -17.69 14.86 10.23
C LYS A 244 -18.92 15.20 11.05
N LEU A 245 -19.75 14.21 11.32
CA LEU A 245 -20.86 14.35 12.24
C LEU A 245 -20.34 14.33 13.68
N VAL A 246 -20.53 15.45 14.37
CA VAL A 246 -20.08 15.64 15.75
C VAL A 246 -21.28 15.94 16.64
N TRP A 247 -21.35 15.33 17.80
CA TRP A 247 -22.34 15.66 18.80
C TRP A 247 -21.93 16.92 19.57
N GLN A 248 -22.67 18.00 19.38
CA GLN A 248 -22.48 19.24 20.16
C GLN A 248 -23.80 19.63 20.82
N ASN A 249 -23.77 19.89 22.10
CA ASN A 249 -24.93 20.33 22.89
C ASN A 249 -26.18 19.43 22.76
N GLY A 250 -25.99 18.11 22.61
CA GLY A 250 -27.08 17.15 22.47
C GLY A 250 -27.70 17.07 21.06
N ALA A 251 -27.15 17.73 20.06
CA ALA A 251 -27.55 17.65 18.66
C ALA A 251 -26.38 17.16 17.79
N ALA A 252 -26.70 16.37 16.78
CA ALA A 252 -25.72 15.96 15.77
C ALA A 252 -25.56 17.08 14.74
N THR A 253 -24.36 17.62 14.60
CA THR A 253 -24.02 18.69 13.64
C THR A 253 -22.84 18.26 12.76
N PHE A 254 -22.86 18.68 11.49
CA PHE A 254 -21.71 18.50 10.62
C PHE A 254 -20.67 19.58 10.90
N GLN A 255 -19.45 19.15 11.19
CA GLN A 255 -18.32 20.06 11.39
C GLN A 255 -17.21 19.70 10.39
N ALA A 256 -16.68 20.70 9.70
CA ALA A 256 -15.51 20.53 8.86
C ALA A 256 -14.26 20.39 9.74
N VAL A 257 -13.63 19.22 9.67
CA VAL A 257 -12.44 18.89 10.45
C VAL A 257 -11.28 18.61 9.48
N PRO A 258 -10.09 19.18 9.71
CA PRO A 258 -8.92 18.85 8.90
C PRO A 258 -8.52 17.41 9.14
N GLN A 259 -8.33 16.65 8.08
CA GLN A 259 -7.89 15.26 8.11
C GLN A 259 -6.77 15.05 7.09
N MET A 260 -5.78 14.25 7.46
CA MET A 260 -4.68 13.87 6.57
C MET A 260 -5.12 12.73 5.67
N PHE A 261 -4.75 12.80 4.39
CA PHE A 261 -5.06 11.80 3.37
C PHE A 261 -3.82 11.40 2.59
N TRP A 262 -3.84 10.17 2.12
CA TRP A 262 -2.86 9.63 1.18
C TRP A 262 -3.59 9.18 -0.08
N GLU A 263 -2.95 9.35 -1.22
CA GLU A 263 -3.50 8.97 -2.52
C GLU A 263 -2.42 8.40 -3.43
N ARG A 264 -2.79 7.43 -4.24
CA ARG A 264 -1.97 6.97 -5.35
C ARG A 264 -1.97 8.05 -6.43
N VAL A 265 -0.80 8.34 -6.99
CA VAL A 265 -0.68 9.23 -8.16
C VAL A 265 -0.41 8.38 -9.40
N ASP A 266 -1.22 8.60 -10.43
CA ASP A 266 -1.05 7.91 -11.70
C ASP A 266 0.31 8.27 -12.32
N PRO A 267 1.20 7.29 -12.61
CA PRO A 267 2.49 7.53 -13.24
C PRO A 267 2.44 8.29 -14.56
N PHE A 268 1.32 8.22 -15.30
CA PHE A 268 1.13 9.00 -16.51
C PHE A 268 1.01 10.50 -16.27
N ASN A 269 0.53 10.89 -15.11
CA ASN A 269 0.25 12.28 -14.75
C ASN A 269 1.33 12.92 -13.88
N PHE A 270 2.44 12.21 -13.62
CA PHE A 270 3.52 12.67 -12.77
C PHE A 270 4.78 13.00 -13.56
N TYR A 271 5.32 14.19 -13.38
CA TYR A 271 6.46 14.74 -14.13
C TYR A 271 7.49 15.33 -13.17
N TRP A 272 8.77 15.21 -13.53
CA TRP A 272 9.89 15.79 -12.78
C TRP A 272 10.82 16.60 -13.68
N GLY A 273 11.67 17.44 -13.07
CA GLY A 273 12.58 18.34 -13.76
C GLY A 273 13.64 17.60 -14.59
N PRO A 274 14.06 18.21 -15.71
CA PRO A 274 15.14 17.66 -16.52
C PRO A 274 16.47 17.66 -15.74
N GLY A 275 17.05 16.48 -15.58
CA GLY A 275 18.31 16.30 -14.86
C GLY A 275 18.18 15.96 -13.38
N ASP A 276 16.97 15.93 -12.83
CA ASP A 276 16.73 15.50 -11.46
C ASP A 276 17.03 14.00 -11.30
N GLN A 277 17.87 13.69 -10.33
CA GLN A 277 18.28 12.32 -10.01
C GLN A 277 17.68 11.83 -8.70
N ASN A 278 17.34 12.75 -7.81
CA ASN A 278 16.76 12.45 -6.51
C ASN A 278 15.40 13.16 -6.39
N ILE A 279 14.39 12.39 -6.04
CA ILE A 279 13.03 12.88 -5.90
C ILE A 279 12.91 13.93 -4.77
N GLU A 280 13.69 13.86 -3.71
CA GLU A 280 13.55 14.73 -2.55
C GLU A 280 13.76 16.22 -2.85
N HIS A 281 14.59 16.53 -3.85
CA HIS A 281 14.94 17.88 -4.25
C HIS A 281 14.44 18.23 -5.66
N ALA A 282 13.70 17.32 -6.30
CA ALA A 282 13.23 17.50 -7.65
C ALA A 282 12.12 18.55 -7.73
N GLU A 283 12.07 19.25 -8.86
CA GLU A 283 10.87 19.99 -9.23
C GLU A 283 9.83 19.02 -9.79
N LEU A 284 8.61 19.07 -9.27
CA LEU A 284 7.57 18.11 -9.56
C LEU A 284 6.30 18.78 -10.09
N ILE A 285 5.69 18.13 -11.06
CA ILE A 285 4.37 18.51 -11.56
C ILE A 285 3.47 17.27 -11.57
N GLU A 286 2.31 17.40 -10.94
CA GLU A 286 1.20 16.48 -11.08
C GLU A 286 0.11 17.12 -11.96
N ARG A 287 -0.24 16.46 -13.06
CA ARG A 287 -1.40 16.81 -13.87
C ARG A 287 -2.65 16.27 -13.20
N LYS A 288 -3.62 17.12 -12.94
CA LYS A 288 -4.93 16.73 -12.41
C LYS A 288 -6.02 17.09 -13.41
N LYS A 289 -7.06 16.26 -13.45
CA LYS A 289 -8.29 16.55 -14.18
C LYS A 289 -9.37 16.92 -13.17
N LEU A 290 -9.84 18.16 -13.21
CA LEU A 290 -10.83 18.69 -12.29
C LEU A 290 -12.18 18.81 -13.00
N THR A 291 -13.25 18.52 -12.28
CA THR A 291 -14.59 18.86 -12.74
C THR A 291 -14.89 20.34 -12.43
N ARG A 292 -15.91 20.89 -13.06
CA ARG A 292 -16.39 22.23 -12.73
C ARG A 292 -16.89 22.30 -11.28
N SER A 293 -17.45 21.21 -10.76
CA SER A 293 -17.87 21.11 -9.35
C SER A 293 -16.68 21.24 -8.41
N ASP A 294 -15.59 20.54 -8.70
CA ASP A 294 -14.38 20.61 -7.87
C ASP A 294 -13.83 22.04 -7.77
N LEU A 295 -13.87 22.78 -8.89
CA LEU A 295 -13.47 24.20 -8.88
C LEU A 295 -14.46 25.10 -8.13
N ASN A 296 -15.75 24.78 -8.13
CA ASN A 296 -16.73 25.50 -7.32
C ASN A 296 -16.56 25.21 -5.82
N ASP A 297 -16.25 23.98 -5.47
CA ASP A 297 -16.11 23.56 -4.07
C ASP A 297 -14.88 24.18 -3.38
N VAL A 298 -13.89 24.63 -4.15
CA VAL A 298 -12.74 25.36 -3.60
C VAL A 298 -12.99 26.86 -3.41
N LEU A 299 -14.13 27.39 -3.89
CA LEU A 299 -14.51 28.80 -3.68
C LEU A 299 -14.77 29.05 -2.18
N GLY A 300 -14.10 30.07 -1.65
CA GLY A 300 -14.23 30.44 -0.23
C GLY A 300 -13.37 29.60 0.73
N LEU A 301 -12.63 28.61 0.24
CA LEU A 301 -11.67 27.90 1.08
C LEU A 301 -10.41 28.75 1.32
N PRO A 302 -9.84 28.70 2.54
CA PRO A 302 -8.63 29.44 2.84
C PRO A 302 -7.45 28.94 1.99
N GLY A 303 -6.65 29.87 1.49
CA GLY A 303 -5.49 29.59 0.65
C GLY A 303 -5.77 29.52 -0.85
N TYR A 304 -7.02 29.55 -1.28
CA TYR A 304 -7.40 29.64 -2.69
C TYR A 304 -7.70 31.07 -3.11
N ASN A 305 -7.26 31.45 -4.31
CA ASN A 305 -7.56 32.75 -4.91
C ASN A 305 -8.93 32.70 -5.59
N GLU A 306 -9.94 33.22 -4.92
CA GLU A 306 -11.33 33.20 -5.40
C GLU A 306 -11.50 33.86 -6.78
N GLN A 307 -10.79 34.94 -7.05
CA GLN A 307 -10.83 35.62 -8.33
C GLN A 307 -10.25 34.80 -9.47
N ALA A 308 -9.11 34.15 -9.21
CA ALA A 308 -8.47 33.26 -10.16
C ALA A 308 -9.38 32.06 -10.48
N VAL A 309 -10.03 31.47 -9.46
CA VAL A 309 -10.98 30.37 -9.64
C VAL A 309 -12.20 30.83 -10.46
N ARG A 310 -12.78 31.99 -10.15
CA ARG A 310 -13.93 32.54 -10.92
C ARG A 310 -13.52 32.86 -12.36
N GLY A 311 -12.32 33.42 -12.57
CA GLY A 311 -11.77 33.67 -13.89
C GLY A 311 -11.59 32.38 -14.70
N ALA A 312 -11.05 31.34 -14.08
CA ALA A 312 -10.91 30.03 -14.70
C ALA A 312 -12.28 29.41 -15.07
N LEU A 313 -13.26 29.47 -14.16
CA LEU A 313 -14.62 29.00 -14.41
C LEU A 313 -15.31 29.77 -15.54
N GLN A 314 -15.05 31.07 -15.67
CA GLN A 314 -15.61 31.93 -16.73
C GLN A 314 -14.96 31.60 -18.08
N ASP A 315 -13.65 31.52 -18.16
CA ASP A 315 -12.91 31.20 -19.41
C ASP A 315 -13.20 29.77 -19.89
N TYR A 316 -13.42 28.83 -18.97
CA TYR A 316 -13.67 27.42 -19.28
C TYR A 316 -15.13 27.00 -19.10
N SER A 317 -16.07 27.93 -19.08
CA SER A 317 -17.52 27.68 -18.91
C SER A 317 -18.08 26.71 -19.95
N HIS A 318 -17.53 26.71 -21.17
CA HIS A 318 -17.91 25.80 -22.25
C HIS A 318 -17.09 24.49 -22.27
N GLY A 319 -16.34 24.21 -21.21
CA GLY A 319 -15.63 22.97 -21.05
C GLY A 319 -14.38 22.86 -21.92
N LEU A 320 -13.63 23.91 -22.09
CA LEU A 320 -12.30 23.82 -22.67
C LEU A 320 -11.36 23.07 -21.74
N ARG A 321 -10.53 22.20 -22.26
CA ARG A 321 -9.95 21.12 -21.50
C ARG A 321 -8.48 20.94 -21.68
N ASP A 322 -7.99 20.96 -22.91
CA ASP A 322 -6.66 20.50 -23.29
C ASP A 322 -5.68 21.66 -23.46
N TRP A 323 -5.66 22.61 -22.51
CA TRP A 323 -4.74 23.76 -22.55
C TRP A 323 -3.27 23.35 -22.33
N LEU A 324 -3.04 22.12 -21.78
CA LEU A 324 -1.70 21.60 -21.51
C LEU A 324 -1.06 20.91 -22.70
N ASP A 325 -1.79 20.67 -23.79
CA ASP A 325 -1.28 19.94 -24.95
C ASP A 325 -0.63 18.59 -24.55
N ALA A 326 -1.14 18.02 -23.47
CA ALA A 326 -0.62 16.76 -22.94
C ALA A 326 -1.21 15.59 -23.73
N PRO A 327 -0.40 14.55 -24.02
CA PRO A 327 -0.96 13.37 -24.62
C PRO A 327 -2.07 12.80 -23.73
N ASP A 328 -3.25 12.65 -24.28
CA ASP A 328 -4.32 11.98 -23.56
C ASP A 328 -3.98 10.50 -23.50
N THR A 329 -3.69 10.02 -22.30
CA THR A 329 -3.34 8.62 -22.04
C THR A 329 -4.47 7.69 -22.44
N GLU A 330 -5.71 8.11 -22.18
CA GLU A 330 -6.90 7.34 -22.54
C GLU A 330 -7.05 7.26 -24.06
N ALA A 331 -6.84 8.38 -24.78
CA ALA A 331 -6.84 8.37 -26.23
C ALA A 331 -5.69 7.51 -26.80
N ALA A 332 -4.51 7.57 -26.19
CA ALA A 332 -3.37 6.75 -26.61
C ALA A 332 -3.58 5.25 -26.36
N LEU A 333 -4.26 4.89 -25.27
CA LEU A 333 -4.65 3.50 -24.98
C LEU A 333 -5.76 3.02 -25.91
N ASN A 334 -6.67 3.90 -26.29
CA ASN A 334 -7.80 3.58 -27.16
C ASN A 334 -7.44 3.59 -28.65
N VAL A 335 -6.22 3.93 -29.04
CA VAL A 335 -5.76 3.82 -30.44
C VAL A 335 -5.84 2.36 -30.88
N GLY A 336 -6.70 2.09 -31.86
CA GLY A 336 -6.94 0.73 -32.40
C GLY A 336 -8.07 -0.05 -31.69
N ARG A 337 -8.67 0.50 -30.63
CA ARG A 337 -9.97 0.04 -30.10
C ARG A 337 -11.10 0.77 -30.84
N GLU A 338 -12.25 0.12 -31.02
CA GLU A 338 -13.47 0.83 -31.42
C GLU A 338 -13.74 1.88 -30.34
N ALA A 339 -13.49 3.15 -30.68
CA ALA A 339 -13.65 4.22 -29.72
C ALA A 339 -15.10 4.26 -29.25
N PRO A 340 -15.40 4.10 -27.96
CA PRO A 340 -16.70 4.51 -27.45
C PRO A 340 -16.88 5.97 -27.89
N GLN A 341 -18.07 6.33 -28.36
CA GLN A 341 -18.39 7.69 -28.79
C GLN A 341 -17.80 8.66 -27.76
N GLN A 342 -16.92 9.52 -28.22
CA GLN A 342 -16.26 10.54 -27.40
C GLN A 342 -17.35 11.34 -26.69
N ASN A 343 -17.74 10.92 -25.50
CA ASN A 343 -18.32 11.81 -24.54
C ASN A 343 -17.22 12.80 -24.23
N GLN A 344 -17.33 14.00 -24.80
CA GLN A 344 -16.39 15.07 -24.56
C GLN A 344 -16.25 15.21 -23.05
N SER A 345 -15.12 14.81 -22.52
CA SER A 345 -14.80 14.91 -21.11
C SER A 345 -15.01 16.38 -20.70
N GLN A 346 -15.87 16.62 -19.71
CA GLN A 346 -16.07 17.96 -19.14
C GLN A 346 -14.97 18.29 -18.11
N LEU A 347 -13.89 17.55 -18.12
CA LEU A 347 -12.76 17.71 -17.20
C LEU A 347 -11.85 18.84 -17.67
N ILE A 348 -11.36 19.60 -16.73
CA ILE A 348 -10.46 20.72 -16.89
C ILE A 348 -9.08 20.29 -16.43
N ASP A 349 -8.07 20.44 -17.28
CA ASP A 349 -6.69 20.18 -16.89
C ASP A 349 -6.20 21.19 -15.87
N ALA A 350 -5.56 20.72 -14.83
CA ALA A 350 -4.89 21.53 -13.81
C ALA A 350 -3.48 21.00 -13.58
N ILE A 351 -2.58 21.89 -13.23
CA ILE A 351 -1.22 21.57 -12.80
C ILE A 351 -1.12 21.81 -11.30
N GLU A 352 -0.65 20.83 -10.56
CA GLU A 352 -0.15 21.01 -9.21
C GLU A 352 1.39 20.96 -9.27
N TYR A 353 2.03 22.09 -9.03
CA TYR A 353 3.45 22.29 -9.06
C TYR A 353 4.05 22.29 -7.66
N HIS A 354 5.12 21.56 -7.48
CA HIS A 354 5.97 21.59 -6.28
C HIS A 354 7.41 21.83 -6.71
N GLY A 355 7.99 22.92 -6.27
CA GLY A 355 9.36 23.26 -6.64
C GLY A 355 9.82 24.55 -6.02
N ASN A 356 11.09 24.86 -6.24
CA ASN A 356 11.72 26.05 -5.71
C ASN A 356 11.41 27.25 -6.61
N VAL A 357 10.90 28.30 -5.99
CA VAL A 357 10.58 29.57 -6.67
C VAL A 357 11.32 30.70 -5.96
N GLN A 358 11.92 31.60 -6.73
CA GLN A 358 12.68 32.72 -6.20
C GLN A 358 11.75 33.70 -5.44
N GLY A 359 12.23 34.21 -4.30
CA GLY A 359 11.44 35.09 -3.44
C GLY A 359 10.91 36.35 -4.15
N LYS A 360 11.63 36.87 -5.16
CA LYS A 360 11.15 38.02 -5.98
C LYS A 360 9.83 37.73 -6.68
N VAL A 361 9.66 36.49 -7.22
CA VAL A 361 8.43 36.08 -7.89
C VAL A 361 7.30 35.95 -6.89
N LEU A 362 7.58 35.42 -5.69
CA LEU A 362 6.59 35.26 -4.63
C LEU A 362 6.12 36.60 -4.07
N LEU A 363 7.02 37.56 -3.90
CA LEU A 363 6.68 38.92 -3.50
C LEU A 363 5.82 39.64 -4.56
N ALA A 364 6.08 39.38 -5.86
CA ALA A 364 5.26 39.89 -6.95
C ALA A 364 3.85 39.27 -6.95
N GLU A 365 3.69 38.01 -6.52
CA GLU A 365 2.43 37.31 -6.34
C GLU A 365 1.62 37.79 -5.11
N GLY A 366 2.22 38.59 -4.24
CA GLY A 366 1.52 39.18 -3.09
C GLY A 366 1.86 38.54 -1.74
N PHE A 367 2.89 37.71 -1.66
CA PHE A 367 3.39 37.23 -0.36
C PHE A 367 3.96 38.38 0.47
N SER A 368 3.77 38.33 1.78
CA SER A 368 4.30 39.33 2.68
C SER A 368 5.80 39.17 2.88
N SER A 369 6.52 40.29 3.13
CA SER A 369 7.95 40.26 3.47
C SER A 369 8.26 39.47 4.76
N GLN A 370 7.25 39.19 5.59
CA GLN A 370 7.39 38.30 6.76
C GLN A 370 7.46 36.83 6.36
N GLN A 371 6.72 36.44 5.33
CA GLN A 371 6.70 35.05 4.80
C GLN A 371 7.90 34.79 3.89
N VAL A 372 8.34 35.82 3.14
CA VAL A 372 9.46 35.76 2.21
C VAL A 372 10.46 36.87 2.60
N PRO A 373 11.28 36.66 3.63
CA PRO A 373 12.18 37.69 4.14
C PRO A 373 13.32 38.03 3.18
N ASP A 374 13.76 37.09 2.35
CA ASP A 374 14.86 37.28 1.41
C ASP A 374 14.35 37.11 -0.04
N PRO A 375 14.37 38.20 -0.86
CA PRO A 375 13.92 38.16 -2.25
C PRO A 375 14.79 37.28 -3.16
N ASP A 376 16.06 37.10 -2.83
CA ASP A 376 17.01 36.36 -3.68
C ASP A 376 17.10 34.89 -3.34
N ARG A 377 16.50 34.49 -2.22
CA ARG A 377 16.45 33.08 -1.80
C ARG A 377 15.33 32.34 -2.51
N ASP A 378 15.56 31.03 -2.76
CA ASP A 378 14.56 30.12 -3.29
C ASP A 378 13.74 29.51 -2.14
N TYR A 379 12.42 29.41 -2.35
CA TYR A 379 11.46 28.87 -1.40
C TYR A 379 10.68 27.73 -2.04
N LEU A 380 10.52 26.63 -1.33
CA LEU A 380 9.70 25.52 -1.79
C LEU A 380 8.22 25.90 -1.73
N VAL A 381 7.56 25.84 -2.88
CA VAL A 381 6.20 26.29 -3.09
C VAL A 381 5.33 25.18 -3.61
N GLN A 382 4.10 25.12 -3.14
CA GLN A 382 3.01 24.37 -3.75
C GLN A 382 2.10 25.36 -4.49
N SER A 383 1.93 25.17 -5.79
CA SER A 383 1.06 26.04 -6.59
C SER A 383 0.13 25.23 -7.51
N TRP A 384 -1.11 25.66 -7.58
CA TRP A 384 -2.10 25.08 -8.50
C TRP A 384 -2.42 26.07 -9.61
N VAL A 385 -2.28 25.63 -10.86
CA VAL A 385 -2.46 26.44 -12.06
C VAL A 385 -3.51 25.81 -12.97
N VAL A 386 -4.47 26.61 -13.40
CA VAL A 386 -5.48 26.25 -14.40
C VAL A 386 -5.44 27.28 -15.52
N GLY A 387 -4.99 26.89 -16.71
CA GLY A 387 -4.79 27.81 -17.81
C GLY A 387 -3.76 28.88 -17.49
N ARG A 388 -4.20 30.11 -17.43
CA ARG A 388 -3.40 31.28 -17.07
C ARG A 388 -3.56 31.71 -15.60
N TYR A 389 -4.38 31.01 -14.83
CA TYR A 389 -4.74 31.39 -13.49
C TYR A 389 -4.01 30.54 -12.46
N THR A 390 -3.37 31.21 -11.50
CA THR A 390 -2.84 30.58 -10.30
C THR A 390 -3.93 30.54 -9.25
N ILE A 391 -4.59 29.41 -9.07
CA ILE A 391 -5.75 29.25 -8.19
C ILE A 391 -5.36 29.09 -6.72
N LYS A 392 -4.16 28.58 -6.46
CA LYS A 392 -3.60 28.39 -5.11
C LYS A 392 -2.10 28.53 -5.16
N THR A 393 -1.53 29.27 -4.21
CA THR A 393 -0.07 29.29 -3.98
C THR A 393 0.18 29.37 -2.48
N GLN A 394 1.01 28.47 -1.99
CA GLN A 394 1.42 28.44 -0.60
C GLN A 394 2.86 27.96 -0.48
N LEU A 395 3.57 28.39 0.56
CA LEU A 395 4.84 27.81 0.95
C LEU A 395 4.60 26.37 1.42
N SER A 396 5.57 25.49 1.23
CA SER A 396 5.44 24.10 1.66
C SER A 396 5.05 24.01 3.14
N PRO A 397 3.95 23.31 3.48
CA PRO A 397 3.52 23.14 4.86
C PRO A 397 4.38 22.12 5.61
N SER A 398 5.23 21.37 4.92
CA SER A 398 6.07 20.33 5.52
C SER A 398 7.10 20.93 6.48
N PRO A 399 7.22 20.40 7.72
CA PRO A 399 8.25 20.81 8.67
C PRO A 399 9.68 20.64 8.14
N ARG A 400 9.86 19.66 7.26
CA ARG A 400 11.15 19.35 6.61
C ARG A 400 11.38 20.10 5.30
N GLN A 401 10.46 20.99 4.90
CA GLN A 401 10.50 21.65 3.59
C GLN A 401 10.61 20.64 2.44
N ARG A 402 9.81 19.61 2.48
CA ARG A 402 9.73 18.53 1.49
C ARG A 402 8.38 18.56 0.78
N HIS A 403 8.34 18.13 -0.48
CA HIS A 403 7.09 17.87 -1.17
C HIS A 403 6.46 16.55 -0.68
N PRO A 404 5.14 16.36 -0.82
CA PRO A 404 4.42 15.20 -0.29
C PRO A 404 4.43 13.97 -1.21
N TYR A 405 5.42 13.82 -2.11
CA TYR A 405 5.51 12.70 -3.04
C TYR A 405 6.63 11.76 -2.66
N TYR A 406 6.32 10.47 -2.70
CA TYR A 406 7.25 9.37 -2.48
C TYR A 406 7.24 8.48 -3.71
N VAL A 407 8.43 8.20 -4.25
CA VAL A 407 8.59 7.48 -5.51
C VAL A 407 9.56 6.34 -5.31
N THR A 408 9.19 5.16 -5.80
CA THR A 408 10.08 4.01 -5.88
C THR A 408 9.86 3.23 -7.17
N SER A 409 10.70 2.24 -7.43
CA SER A 409 10.66 1.37 -8.60
C SER A 409 10.87 -0.08 -8.17
N PHE A 410 10.40 -1.03 -8.97
CA PHE A 410 10.64 -2.45 -8.73
C PHE A 410 12.14 -2.74 -8.74
N GLU A 411 12.83 -2.29 -9.78
CA GLU A 411 14.29 -2.33 -9.87
C GLU A 411 14.82 -0.91 -10.07
N LYS A 412 15.64 -0.44 -9.12
CA LYS A 412 16.20 0.90 -9.16
C LYS A 412 17.39 0.98 -10.10
N VAL A 413 17.46 2.05 -10.88
CA VAL A 413 18.62 2.43 -11.68
C VAL A 413 19.30 3.61 -11.02
N PRO A 414 20.55 3.46 -10.52
CA PRO A 414 21.28 4.56 -9.87
C PRO A 414 21.40 5.79 -10.77
N GLY A 415 21.12 6.97 -10.20
CA GLY A 415 21.20 8.25 -10.91
C GLY A 415 19.96 8.59 -11.75
N THR A 416 18.86 7.82 -11.63
CA THR A 416 17.59 8.11 -12.29
C THR A 416 16.43 7.94 -11.32
N ILE A 417 15.36 8.72 -11.51
CA ILE A 417 14.13 8.58 -10.72
C ILE A 417 13.33 7.37 -11.21
N ALA A 418 13.26 7.17 -12.54
CA ALA A 418 12.60 6.00 -13.11
C ALA A 418 13.56 4.81 -13.19
N GLY A 419 13.14 3.68 -12.65
CA GLY A 419 13.84 2.41 -12.76
C GLY A 419 13.23 1.50 -13.83
N HIS A 420 13.10 0.21 -13.51
CA HIS A 420 12.45 -0.80 -14.33
C HIS A 420 11.29 -1.45 -13.58
N GLY A 421 10.15 -1.61 -14.27
CA GLY A 421 9.06 -2.48 -13.84
C GLY A 421 9.22 -3.90 -14.40
N LEU A 422 8.40 -4.83 -13.98
CA LEU A 422 8.42 -6.20 -14.52
C LEU A 422 8.19 -6.26 -16.04
N PRO A 423 7.30 -5.44 -16.64
CA PRO A 423 7.17 -5.41 -18.10
C PRO A 423 8.45 -5.01 -18.83
N ASP A 424 9.22 -4.03 -18.30
CA ASP A 424 10.50 -3.64 -18.89
C ASP A 424 11.53 -4.79 -18.85
N ILE A 425 11.54 -5.55 -17.75
CA ILE A 425 12.49 -6.66 -17.54
C ILE A 425 12.14 -7.86 -18.44
N LEU A 426 10.85 -8.07 -18.67
CA LEU A 426 10.34 -9.26 -19.37
C LEU A 426 9.93 -8.97 -20.84
N GLU A 427 10.20 -7.80 -21.36
CA GLU A 427 9.75 -7.36 -22.69
C GLU A 427 10.15 -8.35 -23.78
N ASP A 428 11.44 -8.68 -23.88
CA ASP A 428 11.97 -9.58 -24.90
C ASP A 428 11.36 -10.99 -24.78
N MET A 429 11.19 -11.48 -23.56
CA MET A 429 10.62 -12.83 -23.32
C MET A 429 9.15 -12.86 -23.74
N GLN A 430 8.40 -11.81 -23.43
CA GLN A 430 7.00 -11.65 -23.81
C GLN A 430 6.83 -11.57 -25.34
N GLU A 431 7.73 -10.85 -26.03
CA GLU A 431 7.68 -10.74 -27.48
C GLU A 431 7.93 -12.08 -28.18
N VAL A 432 8.96 -12.83 -27.74
CA VAL A 432 9.25 -14.16 -28.27
C VAL A 432 8.12 -15.13 -27.96
N ALA A 433 7.59 -15.13 -26.74
CA ALA A 433 6.45 -15.97 -26.36
C ALA A 433 5.21 -15.68 -27.23
N ASN A 434 4.90 -14.41 -27.49
CA ASN A 434 3.81 -13.99 -28.35
C ASN A 434 4.03 -14.45 -29.81
N ALA A 435 5.23 -14.26 -30.34
CA ALA A 435 5.58 -14.69 -31.70
C ALA A 435 5.42 -16.20 -31.86
N THR A 436 5.90 -16.96 -30.87
CA THR A 436 5.83 -18.43 -30.86
C THR A 436 4.38 -18.93 -30.77
N LEU A 437 3.56 -18.33 -29.89
CA LEU A 437 2.13 -18.71 -29.81
C LEU A 437 1.37 -18.39 -31.10
N ARG A 438 1.62 -17.24 -31.71
CA ARG A 438 1.00 -16.92 -33.03
C ARG A 438 1.43 -17.92 -34.09
N ALA A 439 2.74 -18.22 -34.16
CA ALA A 439 3.28 -19.22 -35.10
C ALA A 439 2.66 -20.59 -34.86
N LEU A 440 2.48 -21.01 -33.60
CA LEU A 440 1.84 -22.27 -33.22
C LEU A 440 0.40 -22.34 -33.72
N VAL A 441 -0.42 -21.31 -33.45
CA VAL A 441 -1.81 -21.27 -33.91
C VAL A 441 -1.91 -21.23 -35.44
N ASN A 442 -1.07 -20.43 -36.10
CA ASN A 442 -1.03 -20.35 -37.54
C ASN A 442 -0.58 -21.70 -38.17
N ASN A 443 0.45 -22.32 -37.63
CA ASN A 443 0.92 -23.63 -38.10
C ASN A 443 -0.14 -24.71 -37.89
N MET A 444 -0.80 -24.74 -36.74
CA MET A 444 -1.91 -25.66 -36.46
C MET A 444 -3.06 -25.43 -37.43
N SER A 445 -3.41 -24.18 -37.72
CA SER A 445 -4.46 -23.86 -38.71
C SER A 445 -4.14 -24.34 -40.10
N ILE A 446 -2.89 -24.16 -40.53
CA ILE A 446 -2.45 -24.60 -41.88
C ILE A 446 -2.32 -26.13 -41.95
N SER A 447 -1.83 -26.75 -40.86
CA SER A 447 -1.61 -28.20 -40.81
C SER A 447 -2.84 -29.03 -40.41
N SER A 448 -3.95 -28.37 -40.04
CA SER A 448 -5.18 -29.04 -39.60
C SER A 448 -5.91 -29.79 -40.76
N GLY A 449 -5.64 -29.39 -41.96
CA GLY A 449 -6.20 -30.02 -43.16
C GLY A 449 -5.26 -29.98 -44.33
N PRO A 450 -5.43 -30.90 -45.32
CA PRO A 450 -4.64 -30.86 -46.53
C PRO A 450 -4.96 -29.63 -47.37
N GLN A 451 -3.93 -29.01 -47.89
CA GLN A 451 -4.08 -28.02 -48.94
C GLN A 451 -4.27 -28.74 -50.29
N VAL A 452 -5.13 -28.22 -51.11
CA VAL A 452 -5.49 -28.86 -52.38
C VAL A 452 -4.97 -28.03 -53.53
N VAL A 453 -4.20 -28.68 -54.39
CA VAL A 453 -3.80 -28.12 -55.69
C VAL A 453 -4.70 -28.74 -56.74
N ILE A 454 -5.46 -27.91 -57.41
CA ILE A 454 -6.43 -28.31 -58.44
C ILE A 454 -5.94 -27.89 -59.77
N ASN A 455 -5.90 -28.84 -60.72
CA ASN A 455 -5.68 -28.53 -62.13
C ASN A 455 -7.04 -28.26 -62.78
N THR A 456 -7.37 -26.99 -62.95
CA THR A 456 -8.66 -26.54 -63.47
C THR A 456 -8.97 -27.02 -64.90
N GLU A 457 -7.94 -27.29 -65.70
CA GLU A 457 -8.11 -27.83 -67.08
C GLU A 457 -8.65 -29.24 -67.12
N LEU A 458 -8.33 -30.03 -66.08
CA LEU A 458 -8.73 -31.43 -66.00
C LEU A 458 -9.99 -31.64 -65.12
N LEU A 459 -10.54 -30.57 -64.59
CA LEU A 459 -11.77 -30.65 -63.74
C LEU A 459 -13.01 -30.31 -64.58
N ASP A 460 -14.11 -31.01 -64.29
CA ASP A 460 -15.42 -30.71 -64.90
C ASP A 460 -15.91 -29.35 -64.36
N PRO A 461 -16.24 -28.37 -65.22
CA PRO A 461 -16.74 -27.05 -64.81
C PRO A 461 -17.98 -27.07 -63.94
N THR A 462 -18.67 -28.20 -63.85
CA THR A 462 -19.84 -28.36 -62.98
C THR A 462 -19.47 -28.72 -61.52
N THR A 463 -18.16 -28.96 -61.27
CA THR A 463 -17.67 -29.28 -59.93
C THR A 463 -17.35 -28.01 -59.19
N ASN A 464 -18.01 -27.73 -58.06
CA ASN A 464 -17.68 -26.59 -57.22
C ASN A 464 -16.28 -26.74 -56.60
N GLU A 465 -15.33 -25.95 -57.03
CA GLU A 465 -13.92 -26.00 -56.63
C GLU A 465 -13.67 -25.40 -55.27
N ASP A 466 -14.51 -24.44 -54.84
CA ASP A 466 -14.26 -23.59 -53.65
C ASP A 466 -14.57 -24.25 -52.33
N GLN A 467 -15.19 -25.41 -52.27
CA GLN A 467 -15.62 -26.05 -51.06
C GLN A 467 -15.12 -27.49 -50.94
N LEU A 468 -14.38 -27.78 -49.85
CA LEU A 468 -14.03 -29.12 -49.44
C LEU A 468 -14.99 -29.58 -48.33
N TYR A 469 -15.68 -30.68 -48.55
CA TYR A 469 -16.53 -31.31 -47.54
C TYR A 469 -16.34 -32.83 -47.53
N PRO A 470 -16.63 -33.52 -46.46
CA PRO A 470 -16.52 -34.97 -46.37
C PRO A 470 -17.35 -35.64 -47.46
N TRP A 471 -16.78 -36.66 -48.09
CA TRP A 471 -17.43 -37.43 -49.16
C TRP A 471 -17.67 -36.65 -50.46
N LYS A 472 -17.00 -35.54 -50.70
CA LYS A 472 -17.05 -34.79 -51.98
C LYS A 472 -16.60 -35.70 -53.13
N ARG A 473 -17.41 -35.74 -54.19
CA ARG A 473 -17.10 -36.47 -55.43
C ARG A 473 -16.60 -35.47 -56.45
N TRP A 474 -15.37 -35.69 -56.92
CA TRP A 474 -14.75 -34.88 -57.92
C TRP A 474 -15.02 -35.50 -59.29
N LYS A 475 -15.54 -34.74 -60.26
CA LYS A 475 -15.70 -35.15 -61.62
C LYS A 475 -14.50 -34.64 -62.40
N VAL A 476 -13.86 -35.52 -63.16
CA VAL A 476 -12.62 -35.27 -63.88
C VAL A 476 -12.84 -35.53 -65.38
N ASN A 477 -12.35 -34.61 -66.21
CA ASN A 477 -12.34 -34.77 -67.64
C ASN A 477 -11.17 -35.68 -68.09
N SER A 478 -11.29 -36.33 -69.21
CA SER A 478 -10.20 -37.13 -69.77
C SER A 478 -9.03 -36.23 -70.14
N ASP A 479 -7.81 -36.63 -69.83
CA ASP A 479 -6.61 -35.89 -70.26
C ASP A 479 -6.35 -36.10 -71.78
N PRO A 480 -6.51 -35.07 -72.58
CA PRO A 480 -6.35 -35.22 -74.03
C PRO A 480 -4.91 -35.45 -74.47
N LEU A 481 -3.92 -35.11 -73.65
CA LEU A 481 -2.47 -35.21 -73.92
C LEU A 481 -1.81 -36.40 -73.27
N GLY A 482 -2.52 -37.17 -72.42
CA GLY A 482 -1.97 -38.35 -71.70
C GLY A 482 -0.77 -38.04 -70.83
N THR A 483 -0.76 -36.86 -70.19
CA THR A 483 0.41 -36.39 -69.44
C THR A 483 0.53 -37.01 -68.07
N ASP A 484 -0.37 -37.94 -67.65
CA ASP A 484 -0.44 -38.61 -66.34
C ASP A 484 -0.41 -37.65 -65.14
N LYS A 485 -0.86 -36.41 -65.36
CA LYS A 485 -0.96 -35.40 -64.29
C LYS A 485 -2.21 -35.64 -63.45
N ALA A 486 -2.02 -35.73 -62.14
CA ALA A 486 -3.13 -35.84 -61.21
C ALA A 486 -3.99 -34.56 -61.28
N PRO A 487 -5.33 -34.68 -61.49
CA PRO A 487 -6.22 -33.53 -61.54
C PRO A 487 -6.33 -32.82 -60.19
N ILE A 488 -6.07 -33.53 -59.10
CA ILE A 488 -6.10 -33.03 -57.76
C ILE A 488 -4.92 -33.61 -56.97
N THR A 489 -4.15 -32.74 -56.35
CA THR A 489 -3.03 -33.14 -55.50
C THR A 489 -3.25 -32.60 -54.08
N PHE A 490 -3.22 -33.45 -53.12
CA PHE A 490 -3.31 -33.07 -51.70
C PHE A 490 -1.91 -32.88 -51.18
N PHE A 491 -1.66 -31.71 -50.59
CA PHE A 491 -0.42 -31.38 -49.90
C PHE A 491 -0.73 -31.20 -48.41
N GLN A 492 -0.13 -32.03 -47.57
CA GLN A 492 -0.27 -31.91 -46.12
C GLN A 492 0.94 -31.17 -45.59
N PRO A 493 0.78 -29.91 -45.11
CA PRO A 493 1.86 -29.21 -44.44
C PRO A 493 2.28 -29.94 -43.15
N ASN A 494 3.57 -29.91 -42.84
CA ASN A 494 4.09 -30.51 -41.61
C ASN A 494 3.67 -29.69 -40.40
N SER A 495 3.34 -30.37 -39.32
CA SER A 495 3.06 -29.73 -38.05
C SER A 495 4.34 -29.58 -37.25
N ASN A 496 4.76 -28.34 -36.91
CA ASN A 496 5.87 -28.02 -36.03
C ASN A 496 5.37 -27.64 -34.62
N ALA A 497 4.16 -28.07 -34.28
CA ALA A 497 3.49 -27.64 -33.03
C ALA A 497 4.28 -28.03 -31.77
N GLN A 498 4.94 -29.20 -31.80
CA GLN A 498 5.72 -29.67 -30.65
C GLN A 498 6.96 -28.82 -30.40
N GLU A 499 7.70 -28.47 -31.44
CA GLU A 499 8.89 -27.61 -31.35
C GLU A 499 8.53 -26.20 -30.88
N LEU A 500 7.48 -25.62 -31.44
CA LEU A 500 6.97 -24.30 -31.04
C LEU A 500 6.51 -24.30 -29.57
N MET A 501 5.83 -25.36 -29.12
CA MET A 501 5.42 -25.47 -27.72
C MET A 501 6.64 -25.60 -26.78
N GLN A 502 7.69 -26.30 -27.18
CA GLN A 502 8.94 -26.38 -26.40
C GLN A 502 9.61 -25.00 -26.27
N ILE A 503 9.66 -24.22 -27.35
CA ILE A 503 10.19 -22.84 -27.33
C ILE A 503 9.36 -21.98 -26.37
N TYR A 504 8.03 -22.04 -26.46
CA TYR A 504 7.15 -21.32 -25.55
C TYR A 504 7.39 -21.68 -24.07
N GLN A 505 7.52 -22.97 -23.77
CA GLN A 505 7.82 -23.46 -22.43
C GLN A 505 9.19 -23.00 -21.94
N ALA A 506 10.21 -22.99 -22.80
CA ALA A 506 11.54 -22.50 -22.50
C ALA A 506 11.50 -20.98 -22.20
N MET A 507 10.78 -20.17 -22.99
CA MET A 507 10.64 -18.75 -22.74
C MET A 507 9.88 -18.46 -21.45
N SER A 508 8.87 -19.26 -21.16
CA SER A 508 8.13 -19.13 -19.90
C SER A 508 9.00 -19.47 -18.68
N ALA A 509 9.85 -20.52 -18.76
CA ALA A 509 10.79 -20.87 -17.72
C ALA A 509 11.89 -19.80 -17.53
N LEU A 510 12.41 -19.25 -18.64
CA LEU A 510 13.37 -18.15 -18.59
C LEU A 510 12.74 -16.89 -17.95
N GLY A 511 11.45 -16.61 -18.24
CA GLY A 511 10.70 -15.54 -17.59
C GLY A 511 10.54 -15.76 -16.08
N ASP A 512 10.41 -17.02 -15.62
CA ASP A 512 10.40 -17.36 -14.20
C ASP A 512 11.77 -17.04 -13.56
N ASP A 513 12.86 -17.41 -14.21
CA ASP A 513 14.21 -17.19 -13.70
C ASP A 513 14.58 -15.70 -13.66
N ILE A 514 14.28 -14.94 -14.71
CA ILE A 514 14.60 -13.50 -14.80
C ILE A 514 13.77 -12.68 -13.84
N SER A 515 12.46 -12.95 -13.74
CA SER A 515 11.59 -12.21 -12.81
C SER A 515 11.79 -12.65 -11.36
N ALA A 516 12.41 -13.82 -11.15
CA ALA A 516 12.47 -14.53 -9.87
C ALA A 516 11.10 -14.73 -9.18
N ILE A 517 10.02 -14.69 -9.96
CA ILE A 517 8.65 -14.97 -9.53
C ILE A 517 8.21 -16.28 -10.18
N PRO A 518 8.38 -17.42 -9.48
CA PRO A 518 8.07 -18.72 -10.06
C PRO A 518 6.56 -18.96 -10.16
N ARG A 519 6.17 -19.91 -11.03
CA ARG A 519 4.76 -20.22 -11.33
C ARG A 519 3.96 -20.73 -10.14
N TYR A 520 4.61 -21.40 -9.19
CA TYR A 520 3.91 -21.92 -8.01
C TYR A 520 3.30 -20.82 -7.13
N VAL A 521 3.81 -19.56 -7.20
CA VAL A 521 3.21 -18.40 -6.54
C VAL A 521 1.81 -18.10 -7.07
N THR A 522 1.56 -18.44 -8.33
CA THR A 522 0.27 -18.22 -9.02
C THR A 522 -0.64 -19.46 -9.01
N GLY A 523 -0.29 -20.51 -8.24
CA GLY A 523 -1.11 -21.68 -8.01
C GLY A 523 -0.90 -22.85 -8.98
N GLU A 524 0.13 -22.81 -9.83
CA GLU A 524 0.48 -23.97 -10.67
C GLU A 524 1.15 -25.06 -9.84
N SER A 525 0.60 -26.27 -9.86
CA SER A 525 1.14 -27.40 -9.11
C SER A 525 2.44 -27.90 -9.73
N LEU A 526 3.53 -27.88 -8.98
CA LEU A 526 4.79 -28.51 -9.35
C LEU A 526 4.63 -30.04 -9.38
N SER A 527 4.64 -30.61 -10.56
CA SER A 527 4.60 -32.07 -10.75
C SER A 527 5.99 -32.70 -10.60
N GLY A 528 6.69 -32.51 -9.49
CA GLY A 528 7.97 -33.20 -9.22
C GLY A 528 8.84 -32.54 -8.15
N GLY A 529 9.59 -33.34 -7.41
CA GLY A 529 10.64 -32.91 -6.49
C GLY A 529 10.16 -32.17 -5.22
N ALA A 530 10.85 -31.08 -4.85
CA ALA A 530 10.67 -30.34 -3.61
C ALA A 530 9.26 -29.78 -3.41
N GLY A 531 8.52 -29.48 -4.50
CA GLY A 531 7.16 -28.92 -4.41
C GLY A 531 6.07 -29.88 -3.90
N ARG A 532 6.40 -31.15 -3.71
CA ARG A 532 5.46 -32.18 -3.18
C ARG A 532 5.41 -32.26 -1.66
N THR A 533 6.34 -31.67 -0.96
CA THR A 533 6.38 -31.66 0.50
C THR A 533 6.16 -30.26 1.03
N ALA A 534 5.45 -30.13 2.15
CA ALA A 534 5.22 -28.83 2.79
C ALA A 534 6.54 -28.08 3.07
N SER A 535 7.56 -28.81 3.56
CA SER A 535 8.90 -28.23 3.80
C SER A 535 9.60 -27.80 2.52
N GLY A 536 9.48 -28.57 1.43
CA GLY A 536 10.06 -28.21 0.14
C GLY A 536 9.36 -27.00 -0.50
N LEU A 537 8.04 -26.89 -0.37
CA LEU A 537 7.27 -25.74 -0.83
C LEU A 537 7.64 -24.49 -0.03
N SER A 538 7.75 -24.59 1.31
CA SER A 538 8.19 -23.49 2.17
C SER A 538 9.61 -22.99 1.80
N MET A 539 10.54 -23.91 1.50
CA MET A 539 11.88 -23.55 1.06
C MET A 539 11.88 -22.83 -0.31
N LEU A 540 11.03 -23.26 -1.25
CA LEU A 540 10.88 -22.61 -2.55
C LEU A 540 10.24 -21.22 -2.41
N MET A 541 9.22 -21.06 -1.57
CA MET A 541 8.62 -19.77 -1.24
C MET A 541 9.66 -18.83 -0.61
N GLY A 542 10.46 -19.33 0.34
CA GLY A 542 11.54 -18.54 0.95
C GLY A 542 12.60 -18.05 -0.05
N ASN A 543 12.86 -18.77 -1.13
CA ASN A 543 13.77 -18.30 -2.18
C ASN A 543 13.14 -17.21 -3.06
N ALA A 544 11.86 -17.33 -3.42
CA ALA A 544 11.12 -16.28 -4.13
C ALA A 544 11.02 -14.99 -3.30
N GLN A 545 10.84 -15.11 -2.00
CA GLN A 545 10.79 -13.96 -1.08
C GLN A 545 12.13 -13.20 -1.04
N LYS A 546 13.29 -13.85 -1.20
CA LYS A 546 14.59 -13.16 -1.16
C LYS A 546 14.76 -12.10 -2.25
N VAL A 547 14.25 -12.32 -3.44
CA VAL A 547 14.33 -11.34 -4.53
C VAL A 547 13.42 -10.16 -4.24
N LEU A 548 12.21 -10.43 -3.75
CA LEU A 548 11.27 -9.39 -3.36
C LEU A 548 11.72 -8.60 -2.11
N GLN A 549 12.68 -9.13 -1.32
CA GLN A 549 13.28 -8.39 -0.21
C GLN A 549 13.95 -7.09 -0.68
N THR A 550 14.61 -7.11 -1.83
CA THR A 550 15.24 -5.89 -2.39
C THR A 550 14.16 -4.87 -2.78
N VAL A 551 13.08 -5.32 -3.41
CA VAL A 551 11.94 -4.46 -3.76
C VAL A 551 11.29 -3.88 -2.50
N ALA A 552 11.06 -4.72 -1.51
CA ALA A 552 10.50 -4.28 -0.24
C ALA A 552 11.45 -3.33 0.50
N ALA A 553 12.76 -3.57 0.52
CA ALA A 553 13.74 -2.63 1.08
C ALA A 553 13.72 -1.26 0.36
N ASN A 554 13.47 -1.24 -0.96
CA ASN A 554 13.27 -0.01 -1.69
C ASN A 554 12.01 0.74 -1.22
N ILE A 555 10.89 0.02 -1.07
CA ILE A 555 9.62 0.59 -0.57
C ILE A 555 9.80 1.11 0.86
N ASP A 556 10.45 0.33 1.74
CA ASP A 556 10.71 0.72 3.13
C ASP A 556 11.51 2.02 3.21
N THR A 557 12.57 2.14 2.41
CA THR A 557 13.48 3.28 2.45
C THR A 557 12.89 4.52 1.81
N ASP A 558 12.28 4.38 0.62
CA ASP A 558 11.84 5.53 -0.18
C ASP A 558 10.46 6.03 0.23
N VAL A 559 9.58 5.13 0.69
CA VAL A 559 8.16 5.44 0.90
C VAL A 559 7.81 5.35 2.37
N MET A 560 7.87 4.16 2.96
CA MET A 560 7.35 3.91 4.31
C MET A 560 8.04 4.80 5.36
N ARG A 561 9.36 4.82 5.36
CA ARG A 561 10.12 5.64 6.29
C ARG A 561 9.82 7.13 6.11
N GLY A 562 9.77 7.60 4.87
CA GLY A 562 9.50 9.01 4.57
C GLY A 562 8.10 9.45 5.01
N VAL A 563 7.08 8.63 4.75
CA VAL A 563 5.69 8.88 5.16
C VAL A 563 5.55 8.91 6.69
N LEU A 564 6.13 7.92 7.37
CA LEU A 564 6.03 7.82 8.82
C LEU A 564 6.81 8.93 9.54
N ASP A 565 8.00 9.27 9.07
CA ASP A 565 8.80 10.37 9.60
C ASP A 565 8.08 11.72 9.46
N GLU A 566 7.43 11.97 8.30
CA GLU A 566 6.69 13.20 8.09
C GLU A 566 5.44 13.27 8.95
N LEU A 567 4.69 12.15 9.04
CA LEU A 567 3.51 12.04 9.89
C LEU A 567 3.87 12.23 11.37
N TYR A 568 4.95 11.60 11.83
CA TYR A 568 5.46 11.75 13.20
C TYR A 568 5.76 13.22 13.52
N ASN A 569 6.49 13.91 12.64
CA ASN A 569 6.80 15.33 12.83
C ASN A 569 5.53 16.20 12.83
N MET A 570 4.57 15.92 11.97
CA MET A 570 3.29 16.63 11.94
C MET A 570 2.47 16.41 13.21
N ILE A 571 2.44 15.18 13.72
CA ILE A 571 1.76 14.87 15.00
C ILE A 571 2.45 15.62 16.14
N MET A 572 3.78 15.59 16.23
CA MET A 572 4.50 16.32 17.28
C MET A 572 4.21 17.83 17.28
N LEU A 573 4.02 18.44 16.10
CA LEU A 573 3.72 19.86 15.99
C LEU A 573 2.25 20.20 16.28
N THR A 574 1.35 19.27 16.05
CA THR A 574 -0.11 19.52 16.14
C THR A 574 -0.73 18.94 17.38
N ASP A 575 -0.16 17.89 17.95
CA ASP A 575 -0.72 17.19 19.09
C ASP A 575 -0.15 17.70 20.43
N GLN A 576 -1.05 18.23 21.26
CA GLN A 576 -0.71 18.71 22.60
C GLN A 576 -0.81 17.62 23.69
N SER A 577 -1.10 16.37 23.30
CA SER A 577 -1.27 15.27 24.29
C SER A 577 0.02 14.86 24.97
N GLY A 578 1.20 15.21 24.43
CA GLY A 578 2.51 14.84 24.97
C GLY A 578 2.80 13.33 24.89
N LEU A 579 2.11 12.60 24.01
CA LEU A 579 2.35 11.17 23.76
C LEU A 579 3.69 10.92 23.08
N LEU A 580 4.10 11.83 22.20
CA LEU A 580 5.39 11.78 21.50
C LEU A 580 6.35 12.74 22.18
N THR A 581 7.51 12.24 22.62
CA THR A 581 8.54 13.02 23.31
C THR A 581 9.67 13.49 22.40
N GLY A 582 9.76 12.89 21.18
CA GLY A 582 10.79 13.22 20.19
C GLY A 582 12.02 12.33 20.25
N ASP A 583 12.07 11.43 21.22
CA ASP A 583 13.20 10.52 21.45
C ASP A 583 12.94 9.13 20.85
N GLU A 584 11.73 8.88 20.33
CA GLU A 584 11.33 7.61 19.76
C GLU A 584 11.94 7.41 18.36
N GLN A 585 12.24 6.14 18.04
CA GLN A 585 12.76 5.75 16.75
C GLN A 585 11.70 5.01 15.94
N ILE A 586 11.45 5.50 14.74
CA ILE A 586 10.59 4.80 13.78
C ILE A 586 11.41 3.70 13.11
N LYS A 587 10.95 2.46 13.26
CA LYS A 587 11.49 1.30 12.55
C LYS A 587 10.49 0.81 11.52
N VAL A 588 10.93 0.77 10.29
CA VAL A 588 10.20 0.14 9.19
C VAL A 588 10.81 -1.23 8.98
N ASN A 589 9.99 -2.25 9.17
CA ASN A 589 10.43 -3.63 9.21
C ASN A 589 9.71 -4.50 8.17
N GLY A 590 9.18 -3.93 7.10
CA GLY A 590 8.34 -4.65 6.13
C GLY A 590 8.92 -5.97 5.65
N VAL A 591 10.22 -5.99 5.33
CA VAL A 591 10.93 -7.21 4.89
C VAL A 591 11.29 -8.14 6.03
N VAL A 592 11.73 -7.58 7.15
CA VAL A 592 12.28 -8.36 8.26
C VAL A 592 11.14 -9.05 9.02
N VAL A 593 9.99 -8.40 9.13
CA VAL A 593 8.84 -8.92 9.88
C VAL A 593 8.21 -10.13 9.21
N ALA A 594 8.01 -10.10 7.89
CA ALA A 594 7.39 -11.23 7.18
C ALA A 594 8.21 -12.51 7.25
N LEU A 595 9.55 -12.41 7.20
CA LEU A 595 10.46 -13.55 7.28
C LEU A 595 10.77 -14.00 8.71
N GLN A 596 10.86 -13.04 9.63
CA GLN A 596 11.14 -13.37 11.04
C GLN A 596 9.92 -13.99 11.72
N LYS A 597 8.71 -13.58 11.40
CA LYS A 597 7.51 -14.10 12.06
C LYS A 597 7.32 -15.59 11.91
N GLU A 598 7.46 -16.13 10.70
CA GLU A 598 7.34 -17.59 10.51
C GLU A 598 8.46 -18.35 11.20
N THR A 599 9.70 -17.80 11.17
CA THR A 599 10.82 -18.39 11.90
C THR A 599 10.74 -18.15 13.41
N GLU A 600 10.21 -17.03 13.86
CA GLU A 600 9.98 -16.73 15.28
C GLU A 600 8.83 -17.56 15.87
N HIS A 601 7.74 -17.75 15.15
CA HIS A 601 6.68 -18.68 15.56
C HIS A 601 7.19 -20.09 15.73
N GLN A 602 7.98 -20.59 14.78
CA GLN A 602 8.60 -21.90 14.89
C GLN A 602 9.59 -21.96 16.06
N LYS A 603 10.40 -20.92 16.27
CA LYS A 603 11.32 -20.82 17.40
C LYS A 603 10.57 -20.69 18.73
N GLN A 604 9.48 -19.92 18.78
CA GLN A 604 8.66 -19.79 19.98
C GLN A 604 7.95 -21.09 20.33
N LEU A 605 7.40 -21.82 19.36
CA LEU A 605 6.85 -23.16 19.57
C LEU A 605 7.92 -24.14 20.03
N GLN A 606 9.09 -24.12 19.40
CA GLN A 606 10.22 -24.94 19.77
C GLN A 606 10.73 -24.58 21.19
N PHE A 607 10.79 -23.27 21.53
CA PHE A 607 11.12 -22.80 22.85
C PHE A 607 10.11 -23.28 23.90
N LEU A 608 8.80 -23.20 23.64
CA LEU A 608 7.77 -23.71 24.54
C LEU A 608 7.85 -25.24 24.73
N GLN A 609 8.21 -25.97 23.68
CA GLN A 609 8.43 -27.42 23.77
C GLN A 609 9.67 -27.77 24.60
N ILE A 610 10.78 -27.07 24.38
CA ILE A 610 12.04 -27.27 25.12
C ILE A 610 11.87 -26.86 26.58
N THR A 611 11.21 -25.72 26.87
CA THR A 611 10.98 -25.20 28.22
C THR A 611 9.75 -25.82 28.92
N GLY A 612 9.20 -26.92 28.39
CA GLY A 612 8.15 -27.72 29.02
C GLY A 612 8.61 -28.53 30.24
N ASN A 613 9.91 -28.58 30.47
CA ASN A 613 10.53 -29.28 31.59
C ASN A 613 10.29 -28.51 32.93
N PRO A 614 10.01 -29.19 34.06
CA PRO A 614 9.74 -28.54 35.36
C PRO A 614 10.86 -27.60 35.85
N ILE A 615 12.12 -27.89 35.52
CA ILE A 615 13.28 -27.06 35.91
C ILE A 615 13.28 -25.75 35.13
N ASP A 616 13.07 -25.80 33.83
CA ASP A 616 13.05 -24.62 32.96
C ASP A 616 11.80 -23.77 33.22
N MET A 617 10.67 -24.39 33.61
CA MET A 617 9.47 -23.68 34.06
C MET A 617 9.72 -22.82 35.33
N GLN A 618 10.58 -23.28 36.23
CA GLN A 618 10.95 -22.47 37.43
C GLN A 618 11.83 -21.28 37.04
N ILE A 619 12.71 -21.43 36.07
CA ILE A 619 13.61 -20.36 35.62
C ILE A 619 12.84 -19.27 34.85
N VAL A 620 11.98 -19.68 33.92
CA VAL A 620 11.21 -18.77 33.05
C VAL A 620 10.06 -18.09 33.84
N GLY A 621 9.52 -18.77 34.83
CA GLY A 621 8.40 -18.31 35.64
C GLY A 621 7.07 -18.22 34.87
N LEU A 622 5.98 -17.96 35.58
CA LEU A 622 4.64 -17.79 35.00
C LEU A 622 4.56 -16.55 34.10
N VAL A 623 5.23 -15.46 34.48
CA VAL A 623 5.23 -14.20 33.74
C VAL A 623 5.97 -14.34 32.41
N GLY A 624 7.17 -14.94 32.44
CA GLY A 624 7.96 -15.15 31.21
C GLY A 624 7.24 -16.08 30.21
N ARG A 625 6.63 -17.15 30.71
CA ARG A 625 5.83 -18.08 29.88
C ARG A 625 4.55 -17.40 29.36
N GLY A 626 3.91 -16.56 30.15
CA GLY A 626 2.74 -15.76 29.74
C GLY A 626 3.06 -14.82 28.57
N ARG A 627 4.24 -14.18 28.57
CA ARG A 627 4.70 -13.33 27.46
C ARG A 627 4.89 -14.10 26.16
N VAL A 628 5.53 -15.28 26.22
CA VAL A 628 5.71 -16.14 25.03
C VAL A 628 4.36 -16.64 24.51
N LEU A 629 3.43 -16.99 25.41
CA LEU A 629 2.08 -17.42 25.01
C LEU A 629 1.26 -16.28 24.40
N ARG A 630 1.38 -15.04 24.89
CA ARG A 630 0.73 -13.87 24.27
C ARG A 630 1.31 -13.56 22.90
N ALA A 631 2.63 -13.60 22.75
CA ALA A 631 3.28 -13.43 21.46
C ALA A 631 2.82 -14.47 20.43
N LEU A 632 2.64 -15.72 20.87
CA LEU A 632 2.08 -16.79 20.04
C LEU A 632 0.60 -16.60 19.72
N ALA A 633 -0.22 -16.18 20.70
CA ALA A 633 -1.65 -15.93 20.53
C ALA A 633 -1.88 -14.78 19.55
N SER A 634 -1.13 -13.68 19.69
CA SER A 634 -1.14 -12.55 18.75
C SER A 634 -0.76 -13.00 17.32
N GLY A 635 0.28 -13.80 17.18
CA GLY A 635 0.70 -14.33 15.89
C GLY A 635 -0.28 -15.34 15.26
N LEU A 636 -1.13 -15.98 16.06
CA LEU A 636 -2.20 -16.87 15.59
C LEU A 636 -3.53 -16.13 15.36
N GLY A 637 -3.57 -14.80 15.59
CA GLY A 637 -4.79 -14.01 15.48
C GLY A 637 -5.84 -14.32 16.56
N LEU A 638 -5.40 -14.85 17.71
CA LEU A 638 -6.28 -15.14 18.83
C LEU A 638 -6.46 -13.86 19.69
N PRO A 639 -7.63 -13.66 20.33
CA PRO A 639 -7.87 -12.52 21.19
C PRO A 639 -6.87 -12.41 22.33
N ASP A 640 -6.45 -11.19 22.70
CA ASP A 640 -5.43 -10.92 23.71
C ASP A 640 -5.86 -11.34 25.13
N ASP A 641 -7.15 -11.52 25.38
CA ASP A 641 -7.73 -11.90 26.69
C ASP A 641 -7.53 -13.38 27.06
N ILE A 642 -7.03 -14.21 26.13
CA ILE A 642 -6.79 -15.66 26.39
C ILE A 642 -5.68 -15.86 27.43
N VAL A 643 -4.69 -14.99 27.44
CA VAL A 643 -3.57 -15.06 28.39
C VAL A 643 -3.65 -13.87 29.36
N PRO A 644 -3.79 -14.10 30.70
CA PRO A 644 -3.89 -13.03 31.68
C PRO A 644 -2.70 -12.07 31.63
N ASP A 645 -2.93 -10.82 32.04
CA ASP A 645 -1.91 -9.77 32.12
C ASP A 645 -0.74 -10.14 33.06
N ASP A 646 0.40 -9.51 32.85
CA ASP A 646 1.61 -9.74 33.63
C ASP A 646 1.38 -9.54 35.11
N ASP A 647 0.56 -8.56 35.54
CA ASP A 647 0.23 -8.26 36.90
C ASP A 647 -0.57 -9.39 37.57
N THR A 648 -1.53 -9.96 36.86
CA THR A 648 -2.31 -11.11 37.35
C THR A 648 -1.48 -12.40 37.40
N LEU A 649 -0.55 -12.59 36.47
CA LEU A 649 0.40 -13.71 36.49
C LEU A 649 1.41 -13.58 37.62
N GLN A 650 1.90 -12.37 37.89
CA GLN A 650 2.81 -12.08 39.00
C GLN A 650 2.13 -12.30 40.34
N GLN A 651 0.88 -11.88 40.51
CA GLN A 651 0.09 -12.18 41.73
C GLN A 651 -0.15 -13.69 41.93
N LYS A 652 -0.40 -14.43 40.84
CA LYS A 652 -0.52 -15.89 40.87
C LYS A 652 0.80 -16.55 41.21
N GLN A 653 1.93 -16.05 40.71
CA GLN A 653 3.26 -16.56 41.01
C GLN A 653 3.59 -16.32 42.50
N MET A 654 3.37 -15.13 43.05
CA MET A 654 3.55 -14.84 44.48
C MET A 654 2.65 -15.70 45.38
N LYS A 655 1.41 -15.98 44.97
CA LYS A 655 0.51 -16.88 45.69
C LYS A 655 0.99 -18.32 45.66
N LEU A 656 1.60 -18.78 44.56
CA LEU A 656 2.17 -20.11 44.44
C LEU A 656 3.47 -20.27 45.24
N GLU A 657 4.31 -19.25 45.30
CA GLU A 657 5.54 -19.24 46.11
C GLU A 657 5.26 -19.18 47.60
N ASN A 658 4.18 -18.50 48.04
CA ASN A 658 3.75 -18.40 49.43
C ASN A 658 2.78 -19.50 49.85
N ALA A 659 2.41 -20.44 48.96
CA ALA A 659 1.57 -21.58 49.27
C ALA A 659 2.39 -22.60 50.11
N PRO A 660 1.89 -23.07 51.28
CA PRO A 660 2.57 -24.09 52.02
C PRO A 660 2.70 -25.36 51.17
N PRO A 661 3.83 -26.10 51.33
CA PRO A 661 4.07 -27.29 50.53
C PRO A 661 2.93 -28.31 50.67
N PRO A 662 2.51 -29.00 49.63
CA PRO A 662 1.42 -29.97 49.71
C PRO A 662 1.82 -31.13 50.59
N GLY A 663 1.22 -31.21 51.80
CA GLY A 663 1.49 -32.21 52.82
C GLY A 663 1.58 -31.70 54.26
N ALA A 664 1.53 -30.38 54.52
CA ALA A 664 1.43 -29.86 55.87
C ALA A 664 -0.04 -29.91 56.35
N PRO A 665 -0.35 -30.56 57.49
CA PRO A 665 -1.70 -30.55 58.03
C PRO A 665 -2.06 -29.15 58.53
N PRO A 666 -3.33 -28.71 58.47
CA PRO A 666 -3.74 -27.39 58.94
C PRO A 666 -3.51 -27.31 60.46
N GLY A 667 -2.73 -26.30 60.86
CA GLY A 667 -2.44 -26.01 62.25
C GLY A 667 -3.71 -25.81 63.04
N GLY A 668 -4.03 -26.77 63.89
CA GLY A 668 -5.09 -26.71 64.89
C GLY A 668 -4.64 -25.91 66.06
N ALA A 669 -5.53 -25.05 66.55
CA ALA A 669 -5.40 -24.35 67.86
C ALA A 669 -5.27 -25.32 69.04
N PRO A 670 -4.60 -24.94 70.13
CA PRO A 670 -4.38 -25.85 71.24
C PRO A 670 -5.66 -26.06 72.06
N PRO A 671 -5.97 -27.33 72.50
CA PRO A 671 -7.03 -27.57 73.43
C PRO A 671 -6.50 -27.55 74.91
N PRO A 672 -7.32 -27.20 75.89
CA PRO A 672 -6.98 -27.31 77.32
C PRO A 672 -7.26 -28.70 77.82
N GLY A 673 -6.29 -29.25 78.51
CA GLY A 673 -6.18 -30.16 79.63
C GLY A 673 -7.12 -31.37 79.81
N GLY A 674 -6.49 -32.55 80.08
CA GLY A 674 -7.15 -33.69 80.80
C GLY A 674 -6.58 -35.05 80.44
N ALA A 675 -5.92 -35.67 81.34
CA ALA A 675 -5.17 -36.94 81.30
C ALA A 675 -6.02 -38.24 81.39
N PRO A 676 -5.40 -39.44 81.61
CA PRO A 676 -5.41 -40.61 80.73
C PRO A 676 -6.12 -41.84 81.38
N PRO A 677 -5.89 -43.12 81.18
CA PRO A 677 -5.40 -43.96 80.08
C PRO A 677 -6.29 -45.18 79.75
N GLY A 678 -5.97 -46.00 78.79
CA GLY A 678 -6.48 -47.38 78.74
C GLY A 678 -6.47 -48.07 77.36
N ALA A 679 -5.52 -49.03 77.24
CA ALA A 679 -5.63 -50.32 76.62
C ALA A 679 -5.79 -50.43 75.06
N ALA A 680 -4.76 -51.04 74.50
CA ALA A 680 -4.79 -51.79 73.19
C ALA A 680 -5.73 -53.01 73.29
N PRO A 681 -6.12 -53.70 72.24
CA PRO A 681 -5.20 -54.36 71.25
C PRO A 681 -5.64 -54.37 69.77
N ALA A 682 -4.68 -54.76 68.97
CA ALA A 682 -4.73 -55.13 67.54
C ALA A 682 -5.50 -56.47 67.31
N PRO A 683 -5.58 -57.10 66.13
CA PRO A 683 -5.13 -56.73 64.79
C PRO A 683 -6.11 -57.19 63.65
N ALA A 684 -5.63 -57.08 62.47
CA ALA A 684 -5.86 -57.90 61.28
C ALA A 684 -6.62 -57.30 60.07
N GLY A 685 -5.94 -57.48 58.97
CA GLY A 685 -6.59 -57.52 57.70
C GLY A 685 -5.79 -56.84 56.57
N SER A 686 -4.64 -57.46 56.15
CA SER A 686 -3.95 -57.10 54.90
C SER A 686 -4.62 -57.75 53.68
N PRO A 687 -4.13 -57.58 52.50
CA PRO A 687 -4.80 -57.00 51.29
C PRO A 687 -5.23 -58.10 50.33
N PRO A 688 -5.61 -57.77 49.10
CA PRO A 688 -4.82 -58.24 48.00
C PRO A 688 -4.55 -57.22 46.89
N THR A 689 -3.34 -57.23 46.55
CA THR A 689 -2.75 -56.88 45.24
C THR A 689 -3.42 -57.61 44.11
N ASN A 690 -3.69 -56.87 43.03
CA ASN A 690 -3.72 -57.52 41.72
C ASN A 690 -3.13 -56.57 40.62
N PRO A 691 -2.39 -57.18 39.68
CA PRO A 691 -1.47 -56.44 38.83
C PRO A 691 -2.15 -55.91 37.60
N MET A 692 -1.65 -54.79 37.15
CA MET A 692 -1.91 -54.11 35.92
C MET A 692 -1.51 -54.99 34.73
N GLN A 693 -2.40 -55.25 33.80
CA GLN A 693 -2.08 -55.60 32.41
C GLN A 693 -2.58 -54.49 31.47
N PRO A 694 -1.85 -54.18 30.42
CA PRO A 694 -2.20 -53.18 29.46
C PRO A 694 -3.05 -53.76 28.31
N GLN A 695 -4.19 -53.14 28.04
CA GLN A 695 -4.99 -53.30 26.83
C GLN A 695 -5.81 -52.00 26.70
N GLY A 696 -5.94 -51.40 25.57
CA GLY A 696 -6.04 -51.75 24.21
C GLY A 696 -6.07 -50.50 23.33
N SER A 697 -5.68 -50.69 22.14
CA SER A 697 -5.69 -49.79 21.01
C SER A 697 -7.09 -49.22 20.70
N PRO A 698 -7.18 -48.03 20.10
CA PRO A 698 -8.46 -47.47 19.69
C PRO A 698 -9.06 -48.23 18.49
N PRO A 699 -10.38 -48.24 18.34
CA PRO A 699 -11.04 -49.04 17.29
C PRO A 699 -10.83 -48.43 15.91
N SER A 700 -10.43 -49.28 14.99
CA SER A 700 -10.36 -49.02 13.56
C SER A 700 -11.75 -48.87 12.97
N ILE A 701 -11.97 -47.77 12.25
CA ILE A 701 -13.16 -47.54 11.43
C ILE A 701 -13.01 -48.35 10.13
N PRO A 702 -14.00 -49.12 9.71
CA PRO A 702 -13.92 -49.89 8.45
C PRO A 702 -14.12 -48.93 7.24
N PRO A 703 -13.46 -49.22 6.09
CA PRO A 703 -13.62 -48.42 4.91
C PRO A 703 -15.02 -48.55 4.28
N ALA A 704 -15.64 -47.43 4.03
CA ALA A 704 -16.90 -47.38 3.29
C ALA A 704 -16.68 -47.82 1.83
N SER A 705 -17.44 -48.76 1.39
CA SER A 705 -17.52 -49.28 0.02
C SER A 705 -17.96 -48.18 -0.94
N LEU A 706 -17.14 -47.87 -1.93
CA LEU A 706 -17.47 -47.08 -3.10
C LEU A 706 -18.53 -47.85 -3.94
N SER A 707 -19.78 -47.44 -3.87
CA SER A 707 -20.77 -47.81 -4.87
C SER A 707 -20.61 -46.88 -6.07
N GLN A 708 -20.24 -47.46 -7.20
CA GLN A 708 -20.24 -46.86 -8.51
C GLN A 708 -21.65 -46.34 -8.86
N VAL A 709 -21.79 -45.04 -9.03
CA VAL A 709 -22.98 -44.45 -9.68
C VAL A 709 -22.55 -44.12 -11.11
N ALA A 710 -23.14 -44.83 -12.06
CA ALA A 710 -23.03 -44.58 -13.49
C ALA A 710 -23.73 -43.24 -13.86
N PRO A 711 -23.22 -42.50 -14.84
CA PRO A 711 -23.90 -41.28 -15.28
C PRO A 711 -25.14 -41.61 -16.13
N PRO A 712 -26.18 -40.76 -16.11
CA PRO A 712 -27.37 -40.96 -16.92
C PRO A 712 -27.06 -40.68 -18.40
N VAL A 713 -27.42 -41.63 -19.24
CA VAL A 713 -27.48 -41.53 -20.69
C VAL A 713 -28.66 -40.65 -21.08
N ASN A 714 -28.40 -39.47 -21.64
CA ASN A 714 -29.40 -38.63 -22.27
C ASN A 714 -29.62 -39.09 -23.71
N THR A 715 -30.68 -39.86 -23.96
CA THR A 715 -31.22 -40.15 -25.28
C THR A 715 -32.01 -38.95 -25.76
N VAL A 716 -31.48 -38.21 -26.73
CA VAL A 716 -32.24 -37.22 -27.49
C VAL A 716 -32.81 -37.95 -28.74
N GLN A 717 -34.12 -38.07 -28.81
CA GLN A 717 -34.84 -38.49 -30.03
C GLN A 717 -34.85 -37.35 -31.08
N PRO A 718 -34.69 -37.64 -32.35
CA PRO A 718 -34.83 -36.65 -33.39
C PRO A 718 -36.31 -36.47 -33.79
N ARG A 719 -36.74 -35.22 -33.82
CA ARG A 719 -37.97 -34.83 -34.58
C ARG A 719 -37.54 -34.28 -35.91
N GLY A 720 -37.92 -34.93 -36.98
CA GLY A 720 -38.07 -34.35 -38.32
C GLY A 720 -39.52 -33.89 -38.59
N PRO A 721 -39.85 -33.37 -39.73
CA PRO A 721 -39.07 -33.08 -40.92
C PRO A 721 -38.64 -31.61 -41.03
#